data_854db3e87b63edea95c54c9d42f6bdee
#
_entry.id   854db3e87b63edea95c54c9d42f6bdee
#
_cell.length_a   1.000
_cell.length_b   1.000
_cell.length_c   1.000
_cell.angle_alpha   90.00
_cell.angle_beta   90.00
_cell.angle_gamma   90.00
#
_symmetry.space_group_name_H-M   'P 1'
#
loop_
_entity.id
_entity.type
_entity.pdbx_description
1 polymer ?
#
loop_
_entity_poly.entity_id
_entity_poly.type
_entity_poly.pdbx_seq_one_letter_code
_entity_poly.pdbx_strand_id
1 'polypeptide(L)'
;MTYFTTGAQLQAALNALPNTKTGNFVAFDSFFYGQQYMADYQGTLSPIEHFVQIGAARGYKPNATFDPTYYKNAFADLKNTDFNAADLLYHFMQYGLDEGRIPSEALATFDGTAYLAANPDVAAYVNANLAQFGGSVTNGALAHYVKFGAAEGRTAPGTSVSNGQTFTLTANIDNIQGTAGNDTILGGVGSAGGASTLGSADVINGGAGTDTLKVTTEGTGATSVTPNLTSVENVTVQALGTGGTTVNLVNATGVTTLLNERSTDALTFSNIQELATVAAKGDVSGGAYKALFKSSLASGAADSLNVSLDGATINVLGLGGALTGEEFETLNFAVTGTNKITTLQEGATTTGLAGTKTVNVSGDGKLTVTNAFATGNLATVNASTNTGGVSFDLTGNTKNVTFTGGSGNDTVLMGAGLATTDVLNGGTGTNTIGVSSGALLVDGLQVTNFQTLDIRGSGATSAGDTYNMAKLAGITTVEVGAAINAAGSATNTTVTVNNLAKGAGVSLKAAIGDNAADNLAIVVKDAGAGSPNDTIGVTLSGATAVTTTGVLTIADIETVNLTASKATATTAPTHVLSTLTAANATSINVTNGDAKLTVGSLAGSTALVLLDGSAATQDTSVTTGAVAFAATGGTAFKLGAGNDTLVLTGATSASTGTDFVITGGAGGDAVTLTATGATQLEKLVYTAATDSQVGVNKFDSITNFVTTEDKIDLKAFNFSGASVAALLDRTGKTIGTNGEVAAADQSNWFNDGTKKSVVIVETGGAGGDVWVYADVNADGNYDAGDLAIKVVGVGGAGAGAQGVVLGDFIFA
;
A
#
# COMPACT_ATOMS: atom_id res chain seq x y z
N MET A 1 28.59 26.31 4.99
CA MET A 1 29.98 25.80 5.21
C MET A 1 30.07 25.46 6.69
N THR A 2 30.21 24.21 7.04
CA THR A 2 30.34 23.79 8.44
C THR A 2 31.73 24.16 8.95
N TYR A 3 31.80 24.80 10.11
CA TYR A 3 33.09 25.25 10.69
C TYR A 3 33.88 24.10 11.34
N PHE A 4 33.18 23.08 11.83
CA PHE A 4 33.77 21.98 12.59
C PHE A 4 33.50 20.63 11.92
N THR A 5 34.57 19.89 11.66
CA THR A 5 34.55 18.55 11.08
C THR A 5 35.01 17.48 12.07
N THR A 6 35.62 17.87 13.18
CA THR A 6 36.05 16.98 14.28
C THR A 6 35.70 17.57 15.64
N GLY A 7 35.46 16.69 16.63
CA GLY A 7 35.21 17.09 18.01
C GLY A 7 36.39 17.88 18.62
N ALA A 8 37.60 17.52 18.22
CA ALA A 8 38.82 18.26 18.66
C ALA A 8 38.83 19.72 18.17
N GLN A 9 38.34 19.99 16.94
CA GLN A 9 38.24 21.37 16.43
C GLN A 9 37.22 22.19 17.22
N LEU A 10 36.05 21.61 17.45
CA LEU A 10 35.00 22.27 18.25
C LEU A 10 35.50 22.54 19.67
N GLN A 11 36.12 21.54 20.32
CA GLN A 11 36.65 21.70 21.68
C GLN A 11 37.72 22.78 21.76
N ALA A 12 38.63 22.80 20.80
CA ALA A 12 39.69 23.83 20.73
C ALA A 12 39.09 25.23 20.54
N ALA A 13 38.07 25.38 19.67
CA ALA A 13 37.40 26.66 19.45
C ALA A 13 36.61 27.13 20.69
N LEU A 14 35.92 26.25 21.36
CA LEU A 14 35.21 26.56 22.62
C LEU A 14 36.21 26.95 23.74
N ASN A 15 37.36 26.26 23.84
CA ASN A 15 38.38 26.55 24.81
C ASN A 15 39.14 27.88 24.53
N ALA A 16 39.17 28.34 23.29
CA ALA A 16 39.75 29.62 22.88
C ALA A 16 38.89 30.83 23.20
N LEU A 17 37.60 30.60 23.56
CA LEU A 17 36.72 31.70 23.99
C LEU A 17 37.22 32.29 25.32
N PRO A 18 37.09 33.63 25.51
CA PRO A 18 37.50 34.26 26.76
C PRO A 18 36.84 33.60 28.00
N ASN A 19 37.56 33.47 29.07
CA ASN A 19 37.04 32.95 30.34
C ASN A 19 35.80 33.68 30.85
N THR A 20 35.62 34.94 30.50
CA THR A 20 34.39 35.71 30.75
C THR A 20 33.16 35.14 30.01
N LYS A 21 33.38 34.40 28.91
CA LYS A 21 32.33 33.75 28.16
C LYS A 21 32.14 32.29 28.51
N THR A 22 33.19 31.58 28.87
CA THR A 22 33.13 30.15 29.16
C THR A 22 33.07 29.85 30.69
N GLY A 23 33.81 30.57 31.53
CA GLY A 23 33.91 30.27 32.97
C GLY A 23 34.09 28.75 33.22
N ASN A 24 33.33 28.19 34.14
CA ASN A 24 33.25 26.74 34.37
C ASN A 24 32.12 26.06 33.57
N PHE A 25 31.50 26.72 32.62
CA PHE A 25 30.42 26.20 31.85
C PHE A 25 30.94 25.18 30.83
N VAL A 26 30.40 23.99 30.89
CA VAL A 26 30.69 22.95 29.91
C VAL A 26 29.72 23.13 28.72
N ALA A 27 30.18 23.84 27.69
CA ALA A 27 29.37 24.13 26.50
C ALA A 27 28.88 22.82 25.83
N PHE A 28 29.74 21.80 25.83
CA PHE A 28 29.35 20.45 25.44
C PHE A 28 29.37 19.52 26.67
N ASP A 29 28.22 19.02 27.08
CA ASP A 29 28.09 18.10 28.22
C ASP A 29 28.19 16.65 27.71
N SER A 30 29.37 16.05 27.91
CA SER A 30 29.64 14.67 27.47
C SER A 30 28.77 13.62 28.19
N PHE A 31 28.41 13.89 29.47
CA PHE A 31 27.57 12.98 30.23
C PHE A 31 26.12 13.05 29.77
N PHE A 32 25.53 14.25 29.69
CA PHE A 32 24.19 14.47 29.12
C PHE A 32 24.09 13.86 27.71
N TYR A 33 25.02 14.20 26.82
CA TYR A 33 24.99 13.74 25.45
C TYR A 33 25.12 12.23 25.35
N GLY A 34 26.01 11.63 26.13
CA GLY A 34 26.22 10.18 26.19
C GLY A 34 24.95 9.43 26.60
N GLN A 35 24.28 9.88 27.66
CA GLN A 35 23.05 9.30 28.14
C GLN A 35 21.91 9.47 27.13
N GLN A 36 21.80 10.63 26.50
CA GLN A 36 20.68 10.97 25.63
C GLN A 36 20.77 10.31 24.24
N TYR A 37 21.97 10.16 23.69
CA TYR A 37 22.15 9.80 22.26
C TYR A 37 23.11 8.64 21.99
N MET A 38 23.80 8.13 22.99
CA MET A 38 24.83 7.10 22.82
C MET A 38 24.58 5.84 23.65
N ALA A 39 23.44 5.70 24.31
CA ALA A 39 23.13 4.52 25.14
C ALA A 39 23.27 3.20 24.36
N ASP A 40 22.85 3.17 23.10
CA ASP A 40 22.93 2.00 22.21
C ASP A 40 24.04 2.10 21.15
N TYR A 41 24.93 3.10 21.26
CA TYR A 41 25.98 3.32 20.26
C TYR A 41 27.12 2.30 20.40
N GLN A 42 27.32 1.49 19.38
CA GLN A 42 28.33 0.41 19.35
C GLN A 42 29.69 0.85 18.74
N GLY A 43 29.84 2.13 18.38
CA GLY A 43 31.06 2.66 17.78
C GLY A 43 32.08 3.12 18.82
N THR A 44 33.24 3.63 18.36
CA THR A 44 34.40 4.06 19.18
C THR A 44 34.54 5.57 19.32
N LEU A 45 33.62 6.37 18.77
CA LEU A 45 33.69 7.83 18.87
C LEU A 45 33.44 8.30 20.31
N SER A 46 34.24 9.29 20.78
CA SER A 46 33.91 10.00 21.99
C SER A 46 32.60 10.81 21.83
N PRO A 47 31.92 11.18 22.92
CA PRO A 47 30.67 11.92 22.82
C PRO A 47 30.75 13.19 21.97
N ILE A 48 31.80 13.99 22.13
CA ILE A 48 31.98 15.22 21.33
C ILE A 48 32.30 14.90 19.87
N GLU A 49 33.04 13.85 19.60
CA GLU A 49 33.32 13.42 18.23
C GLU A 49 32.07 12.87 17.55
N HIS A 50 31.28 12.06 18.28
CA HIS A 50 29.97 11.60 17.79
C HIS A 50 29.03 12.78 17.54
N PHE A 51 29.03 13.78 18.43
CA PHE A 51 28.22 14.98 18.22
C PHE A 51 28.58 15.69 16.93
N VAL A 52 29.86 15.96 16.68
CA VAL A 52 30.28 16.71 15.47
C VAL A 52 30.07 15.92 14.18
N GLN A 53 30.39 14.63 14.19
CA GLN A 53 30.32 13.80 12.97
C GLN A 53 28.91 13.32 12.64
N ILE A 54 28.07 13.09 13.65
CA ILE A 54 26.74 12.47 13.47
C ILE A 54 25.63 13.36 14.03
N GLY A 55 25.75 13.76 15.29
CA GLY A 55 24.70 14.46 16.04
C GLY A 55 24.40 15.86 15.52
N ALA A 56 25.43 16.60 15.10
CA ALA A 56 25.28 17.98 14.65
C ALA A 56 24.41 18.09 13.38
N ALA A 57 24.55 17.19 12.44
CA ALA A 57 23.69 17.13 11.26
C ALA A 57 22.25 16.73 11.58
N ARG A 58 22.03 16.04 12.70
CA ARG A 58 20.71 15.60 13.19
C ARG A 58 20.05 16.58 14.14
N GLY A 59 20.73 17.70 14.45
CA GLY A 59 20.20 18.69 15.39
C GLY A 59 20.22 18.25 16.85
N TYR A 60 21.09 17.29 17.24
CA TYR A 60 21.16 16.80 18.62
C TYR A 60 21.63 17.90 19.58
N LYS A 61 21.07 17.90 20.78
CA LYS A 61 21.40 18.89 21.83
C LYS A 61 22.77 18.58 22.45
N PRO A 62 23.67 19.56 22.54
CA PRO A 62 25.00 19.35 23.15
C PRO A 62 24.98 19.37 24.68
N ASN A 63 23.93 19.95 25.26
CA ASN A 63 23.68 20.05 26.71
C ASN A 63 22.19 20.27 26.98
N ALA A 64 21.79 20.30 28.24
CA ALA A 64 20.39 20.39 28.64
C ALA A 64 19.71 21.75 28.35
N THR A 65 20.49 22.84 28.22
CA THR A 65 19.98 24.21 28.09
C THR A 65 19.98 24.76 26.68
N PHE A 66 20.67 24.11 25.74
CA PHE A 66 20.81 24.57 24.36
C PHE A 66 20.12 23.64 23.35
N ASP A 67 19.14 24.16 22.63
CA ASP A 67 18.45 23.48 21.53
C ASP A 67 18.85 24.11 20.18
N PRO A 68 19.69 23.47 19.38
CA PRO A 68 20.17 24.05 18.13
C PRO A 68 19.05 24.25 17.09
N THR A 69 18.02 23.41 17.10
CA THR A 69 16.89 23.54 16.17
C THR A 69 16.04 24.75 16.52
N TYR A 70 15.69 24.91 17.78
CA TYR A 70 15.02 26.13 18.27
C TYR A 70 15.84 27.37 17.97
N TYR A 71 17.12 27.39 18.39
CA TYR A 71 18.01 28.53 18.25
C TYR A 71 18.14 29.01 16.80
N LYS A 72 18.29 28.07 15.86
CA LYS A 72 18.35 28.38 14.41
C LYS A 72 17.04 29.01 13.91
N ASN A 73 15.92 28.47 14.31
CA ASN A 73 14.61 28.91 13.83
C ASN A 73 14.12 30.22 14.49
N ALA A 74 14.53 30.50 15.73
CA ALA A 74 14.13 31.67 16.47
C ALA A 74 14.76 32.98 15.95
N PHE A 75 15.91 32.89 15.26
CA PHE A 75 16.65 34.07 14.81
C PHE A 75 16.78 34.13 13.28
N ALA A 76 16.28 35.24 12.71
CA ALA A 76 16.17 35.40 11.24
C ALA A 76 17.54 35.36 10.53
N ASP A 77 18.59 35.83 11.17
CA ASP A 77 19.97 35.81 10.66
C ASP A 77 20.58 34.41 10.61
N LEU A 78 20.06 33.46 11.41
CA LEU A 78 20.54 32.07 11.44
C LEU A 78 19.72 31.14 10.59
N LYS A 79 18.44 31.44 10.37
CA LYS A 79 17.47 30.56 9.73
C LYS A 79 17.88 30.05 8.36
N ASN A 80 18.56 30.90 7.57
CA ASN A 80 18.97 30.58 6.20
C ASN A 80 20.47 30.24 6.09
N THR A 81 21.14 29.99 7.20
CA THR A 81 22.55 29.56 7.20
C THR A 81 22.69 28.05 7.01
N ASP A 82 23.83 27.59 6.53
CA ASP A 82 24.20 26.16 6.49
C ASP A 82 24.73 25.64 7.83
N PHE A 83 24.57 26.38 8.91
CA PHE A 83 25.04 25.99 10.23
C PHE A 83 24.39 24.72 10.74
N ASN A 84 25.19 23.75 11.14
CA ASN A 84 24.76 22.58 11.88
C ASN A 84 24.73 22.85 13.40
N ALA A 85 24.38 21.85 14.22
CA ALA A 85 24.25 22.05 15.67
C ALA A 85 25.57 22.43 16.35
N ALA A 86 26.72 22.00 15.83
CA ALA A 86 28.04 22.36 16.37
C ALA A 86 28.39 23.83 16.06
N ASP A 87 28.08 24.28 14.84
CA ASP A 87 28.27 25.67 14.43
C ASP A 87 27.37 26.63 15.22
N LEU A 88 26.12 26.20 15.47
CA LEU A 88 25.13 26.97 16.24
C LEU A 88 25.52 27.06 17.71
N LEU A 89 26.04 25.98 18.30
CA LEU A 89 26.56 25.99 19.67
C LEU A 89 27.71 26.99 19.82
N TYR A 90 28.69 26.96 18.88
CA TYR A 90 29.78 27.91 18.88
C TYR A 90 29.31 29.36 18.69
N HIS A 91 28.38 29.59 17.75
CA HIS A 91 27.77 30.91 17.55
C HIS A 91 27.08 31.43 18.81
N PHE A 92 26.31 30.58 19.49
CA PHE A 92 25.63 30.95 20.74
C PHE A 92 26.64 31.35 21.82
N MET A 93 27.70 30.57 22.01
CA MET A 93 28.74 30.85 22.98
C MET A 93 29.55 32.08 22.64
N GLN A 94 29.82 32.35 21.35
CA GLN A 94 30.63 33.47 20.90
C GLN A 94 29.87 34.80 20.91
N TYR A 95 28.56 34.77 20.53
CA TYR A 95 27.76 35.98 20.31
C TYR A 95 26.42 35.95 21.07
N GLY A 96 25.69 34.87 20.97
CA GLY A 96 24.30 34.76 21.43
C GLY A 96 24.12 35.03 22.92
N LEU A 97 25.07 34.62 23.76
CA LEU A 97 25.06 34.92 25.20
C LEU A 97 25.12 36.43 25.48
N ASP A 98 25.97 37.15 24.77
CA ASP A 98 26.14 38.60 24.97
C ASP A 98 24.94 39.38 24.42
N GLU A 99 24.33 38.84 23.37
CA GLU A 99 23.14 39.43 22.74
C GLU A 99 21.85 39.07 23.49
N GLY A 100 21.91 38.21 24.52
CA GLY A 100 20.75 37.77 25.27
C GLY A 100 19.82 36.88 24.47
N ARG A 101 20.36 36.15 23.46
CA ARG A 101 19.54 35.26 22.65
C ARG A 101 19.08 34.03 23.46
N ILE A 102 17.83 33.70 23.36
CA ILE A 102 17.25 32.56 24.05
C ILE A 102 17.76 31.25 23.41
N PRO A 103 18.38 30.36 24.16
CA PRO A 103 19.05 29.17 23.64
C PRO A 103 18.10 27.96 23.37
N SER A 104 16.90 27.97 23.97
CA SER A 104 15.91 26.93 23.82
C SER A 104 14.49 27.43 24.12
N GLU A 105 13.49 26.76 23.60
CA GLU A 105 12.08 27.07 23.85
C GLU A 105 11.76 27.05 25.35
N ALA A 106 12.40 26.14 26.05
CA ALA A 106 12.30 26.00 27.49
C ALA A 106 12.67 27.26 28.28
N LEU A 107 13.52 28.12 27.72
CA LEU A 107 13.94 29.39 28.33
C LEU A 107 13.25 30.62 27.66
N ALA A 108 12.26 30.40 26.77
CA ALA A 108 11.61 31.49 26.03
C ALA A 108 10.93 32.54 26.93
N THR A 109 10.50 32.13 28.11
CA THR A 109 9.84 33.01 29.10
C THR A 109 10.74 33.26 30.33
N PHE A 110 12.05 33.03 30.23
CA PHE A 110 12.98 33.25 31.35
C PHE A 110 12.89 34.69 31.84
N ASP A 111 12.53 34.86 33.13
CA ASP A 111 12.50 36.15 33.79
C ASP A 111 13.84 36.44 34.51
N GLY A 112 14.72 37.12 33.81
CA GLY A 112 16.04 37.48 34.35
C GLY A 112 15.94 38.39 35.59
N THR A 113 14.92 39.23 35.72
CA THR A 113 14.73 40.10 36.85
C THR A 113 14.35 39.32 38.10
N ALA A 114 13.37 38.41 37.95
CA ALA A 114 12.97 37.50 39.01
C ALA A 114 14.10 36.53 39.43
N TYR A 115 14.88 36.07 38.44
CA TYR A 115 16.05 35.23 38.68
C TYR A 115 17.09 35.95 39.56
N LEU A 116 17.42 37.21 39.25
CA LEU A 116 18.36 37.98 40.03
C LEU A 116 17.80 38.33 41.42
N ALA A 117 16.51 38.58 41.52
CA ALA A 117 15.87 38.80 42.81
C ALA A 117 15.94 37.58 43.75
N ALA A 118 15.81 36.37 43.15
CA ALA A 118 15.94 35.10 43.89
C ALA A 118 17.40 34.70 44.18
N ASN A 119 18.36 35.30 43.48
CA ASN A 119 19.80 34.98 43.60
C ASN A 119 20.64 36.26 43.78
N PRO A 120 20.70 36.83 44.98
CA PRO A 120 21.39 38.10 45.24
C PRO A 120 22.90 38.07 44.96
N ASP A 121 23.56 36.94 45.15
CA ASP A 121 24.96 36.69 44.80
C ASP A 121 25.20 36.86 43.27
N VAL A 122 24.29 36.32 42.45
CA VAL A 122 24.30 36.46 40.99
C VAL A 122 24.03 37.93 40.61
N ALA A 123 23.07 38.56 41.26
CA ALA A 123 22.77 39.97 41.02
C ALA A 123 23.98 40.88 41.26
N ALA A 124 24.73 40.65 42.35
CA ALA A 124 25.96 41.36 42.66
C ALA A 124 27.03 41.16 41.60
N TYR A 125 27.22 39.91 41.13
CA TYR A 125 28.18 39.58 40.07
C TYR A 125 27.80 40.22 38.71
N VAL A 126 26.54 40.11 38.32
CA VAL A 126 26.07 40.68 37.04
C VAL A 126 26.22 42.18 37.01
N ASN A 127 25.83 42.88 38.11
CA ASN A 127 25.95 44.33 38.21
C ASN A 127 27.40 44.80 38.21
N ALA A 128 28.33 44.07 38.81
CA ALA A 128 29.76 44.38 38.80
C ALA A 128 30.41 44.17 37.42
N ASN A 129 29.80 43.36 36.54
CA ASN A 129 30.37 42.95 35.26
C ASN A 129 29.47 43.29 34.07
N LEU A 130 28.62 44.31 34.17
CA LEU A 130 27.57 44.64 33.23
C LEU A 130 28.05 44.79 31.75
N ALA A 131 29.28 45.33 31.58
CA ALA A 131 29.87 45.47 30.26
C ALA A 131 30.11 44.14 29.53
N GLN A 132 30.24 43.05 30.25
CA GLN A 132 30.42 41.70 29.67
C GLN A 132 29.10 41.12 29.11
N PHE A 133 27.99 41.72 29.47
CA PHE A 133 26.65 41.28 29.11
C PHE A 133 25.93 42.30 28.20
N GLY A 134 26.69 43.06 27.41
CA GLY A 134 26.16 44.10 26.55
C GLY A 134 25.44 45.25 27.29
N GLY A 135 25.72 45.45 28.57
CA GLY A 135 25.10 46.47 29.40
C GLY A 135 23.71 46.10 29.92
N SER A 136 23.28 44.85 29.77
CA SER A 136 21.96 44.35 30.17
C SER A 136 22.04 43.39 31.36
N VAL A 137 21.33 43.74 32.45
CA VAL A 137 21.20 42.89 33.65
C VAL A 137 20.45 41.57 33.35
N THR A 138 19.44 41.62 32.48
CA THR A 138 18.68 40.43 32.09
C THR A 138 19.49 39.48 31.21
N ASN A 139 20.36 40.00 30.32
CA ASN A 139 21.31 39.18 29.57
C ASN A 139 22.32 38.52 30.49
N GLY A 140 22.81 39.25 31.50
CA GLY A 140 23.67 38.72 32.55
C GLY A 140 23.01 37.63 33.38
N ALA A 141 21.75 37.80 33.70
CA ALA A 141 20.95 36.77 34.39
C ALA A 141 20.82 35.48 33.58
N LEU A 142 20.45 35.62 32.30
CA LEU A 142 20.33 34.48 31.38
C LEU A 142 21.68 33.78 31.19
N ALA A 143 22.72 34.55 30.94
CA ALA A 143 24.08 34.04 30.79
C ALA A 143 24.56 33.28 32.02
N HIS A 144 24.29 33.80 33.22
CA HIS A 144 24.62 33.10 34.47
C HIS A 144 23.80 31.81 34.58
N TYR A 145 22.49 31.87 34.35
CA TYR A 145 21.64 30.67 34.46
C TYR A 145 22.10 29.56 33.49
N VAL A 146 22.33 29.89 32.23
CA VAL A 146 22.78 28.94 31.24
C VAL A 146 24.17 28.39 31.56
N LYS A 147 25.09 29.24 32.07
CA LYS A 147 26.47 28.84 32.38
C LYS A 147 26.61 28.06 33.67
N PHE A 148 25.89 28.44 34.68
CA PHE A 148 26.11 27.96 36.07
C PHE A 148 24.81 27.53 36.74
N GLY A 149 23.78 28.39 36.65
CA GLY A 149 22.55 28.27 37.45
C GLY A 149 21.81 26.97 37.28
N ALA A 150 21.71 26.48 36.02
CA ALA A 150 21.06 25.21 35.73
C ALA A 150 21.83 24.03 36.39
N ALA A 151 23.15 24.01 36.27
CA ALA A 151 24.00 22.99 36.89
C ALA A 151 24.03 23.10 38.43
N GLU A 152 23.85 24.30 38.97
CA GLU A 152 23.75 24.57 40.40
C GLU A 152 22.36 24.26 40.98
N GLY A 153 21.40 23.80 40.12
CA GLY A 153 20.03 23.54 40.52
C GLY A 153 19.23 24.81 40.90
N ARG A 154 19.63 25.98 40.38
CA ARG A 154 18.88 27.24 40.63
C ARG A 154 17.62 27.26 39.80
N THR A 155 16.55 27.76 40.40
CA THR A 155 15.27 27.91 39.67
C THR A 155 15.37 29.02 38.63
N ALA A 156 14.79 28.79 37.43
CA ALA A 156 14.59 29.78 36.40
C ALA A 156 13.16 30.33 36.44
N PRO A 157 12.93 31.47 37.08
CA PRO A 157 11.60 32.08 37.16
C PRO A 157 11.09 32.40 35.77
N GLY A 158 9.80 32.24 35.57
CA GLY A 158 9.15 32.43 34.26
C GLY A 158 9.28 31.25 33.35
N THR A 159 10.11 30.27 33.61
CA THR A 159 10.23 29.03 32.87
C THR A 159 9.61 27.87 33.64
N SER A 160 8.72 27.17 33.04
CA SER A 160 8.25 25.87 33.51
C SER A 160 9.20 24.77 33.02
N VAL A 161 10.49 24.86 33.30
CA VAL A 161 11.44 23.83 32.89
C VAL A 161 12.19 23.30 34.09
N SER A 162 11.52 22.42 34.76
CA SER A 162 12.23 21.33 35.39
C SER A 162 12.51 20.31 34.26
N ASN A 163 13.74 19.85 34.12
CA ASN A 163 14.00 18.68 33.28
C ASN A 163 13.22 17.52 33.88
N GLY A 164 12.27 16.97 33.17
CA GLY A 164 11.55 15.82 33.62
C GLY A 164 12.53 14.67 33.93
N GLN A 165 12.21 13.92 34.96
CA GLN A 165 13.00 12.78 35.41
C GLN A 165 12.40 11.48 34.90
N THR A 166 13.21 10.44 34.87
CA THR A 166 12.72 9.08 34.63
C THR A 166 12.76 8.32 35.96
N PHE A 167 11.62 7.86 36.42
CA PHE A 167 11.45 7.01 37.59
C PHE A 167 11.21 5.58 37.12
N THR A 168 11.89 4.62 37.70
CA THR A 168 11.64 3.20 37.44
C THR A 168 11.02 2.58 38.67
N LEU A 169 9.82 2.02 38.52
CA LEU A 169 9.12 1.35 39.61
C LEU A 169 9.80 0.03 39.99
N THR A 170 9.65 -0.35 41.24
CA THR A 170 10.23 -1.57 41.81
C THR A 170 9.15 -2.61 42.11
N ALA A 171 9.55 -3.82 42.50
CA ALA A 171 8.58 -4.84 42.94
C ALA A 171 8.00 -4.56 44.37
N ASN A 172 8.43 -3.48 45.04
CA ASN A 172 7.88 -3.04 46.32
C ASN A 172 6.85 -1.94 46.08
N ILE A 173 6.17 -1.51 47.12
CA ILE A 173 5.30 -0.34 47.08
C ILE A 173 6.14 0.90 46.81
N ASP A 174 5.91 1.57 45.72
CA ASP A 174 6.57 2.80 45.32
C ASP A 174 5.70 4.02 45.68
N ASN A 175 6.36 5.07 46.13
CA ASN A 175 5.76 6.37 46.36
C ASN A 175 6.55 7.39 45.52
N ILE A 176 6.10 7.64 44.33
CA ILE A 176 6.75 8.54 43.37
C ILE A 176 6.19 9.94 43.54
N GLN A 177 7.08 10.88 43.76
CA GLN A 177 6.79 12.30 43.67
C GLN A 177 7.60 12.87 42.53
N GLY A 178 6.93 13.18 41.44
CA GLY A 178 7.52 13.78 40.25
C GLY A 178 8.00 15.21 40.48
N THR A 179 8.60 15.74 39.46
CA THR A 179 9.18 17.08 39.44
C THR A 179 8.19 18.13 38.92
N ALA A 180 8.65 19.29 38.51
CA ALA A 180 7.83 20.28 37.83
C ALA A 180 8.02 20.19 36.29
N GLY A 181 8.72 19.20 35.78
CA GLY A 181 8.94 18.95 34.36
C GLY A 181 8.25 17.69 33.91
N ASN A 182 8.32 17.43 32.60
CA ASN A 182 7.68 16.28 32.00
C ASN A 182 8.38 14.98 32.41
N ASP A 183 7.85 14.30 33.41
CA ASP A 183 8.44 13.10 33.96
C ASP A 183 8.00 11.83 33.19
N THR A 184 8.85 10.80 33.25
CA THR A 184 8.52 9.48 32.70
C THR A 184 8.63 8.45 33.84
N ILE A 185 7.54 7.74 34.09
CA ILE A 185 7.48 6.67 35.09
C ILE A 185 7.41 5.34 34.33
N LEU A 186 8.37 4.45 34.57
CA LEU A 186 8.47 3.14 33.89
C LEU A 186 8.00 2.05 34.86
N GLY A 187 6.98 1.28 34.43
CA GLY A 187 6.46 0.15 35.19
C GLY A 187 6.17 -1.07 34.33
N GLY A 188 6.23 -2.25 34.93
CA GLY A 188 5.89 -3.53 34.31
C GLY A 188 4.80 -4.25 35.10
N VAL A 189 3.93 -4.98 34.37
CA VAL A 189 2.94 -5.90 34.96
C VAL A 189 3.20 -7.29 34.43
N GLY A 190 3.60 -8.21 35.30
CA GLY A 190 3.81 -9.62 34.97
C GLY A 190 2.57 -10.47 35.26
N SER A 191 2.46 -11.64 34.64
CA SER A 191 1.49 -12.67 34.99
C SER A 191 1.86 -13.37 36.30
N ALA A 192 0.96 -14.19 36.82
CA ALA A 192 1.17 -14.95 38.07
C ALA A 192 2.52 -15.69 38.08
N GLY A 193 3.48 -15.18 38.86
CA GLY A 193 4.85 -15.68 38.96
C GLY A 193 5.94 -14.76 38.40
N GLY A 194 5.59 -13.71 37.63
CA GLY A 194 6.51 -12.62 37.21
C GLY A 194 6.43 -11.47 38.19
N ALA A 195 7.56 -10.81 38.49
CA ALA A 195 7.57 -9.64 39.39
C ALA A 195 6.94 -8.42 38.67
N SER A 196 5.72 -8.06 39.06
CA SER A 196 5.15 -6.75 38.67
C SER A 196 5.88 -5.65 39.39
N THR A 197 6.27 -4.61 38.67
CA THR A 197 6.84 -3.40 39.24
C THR A 197 5.81 -2.26 39.32
N LEU A 198 4.72 -2.34 38.57
CA LEU A 198 3.55 -1.49 38.78
C LEU A 198 2.52 -2.28 39.57
N GLY A 199 2.27 -1.87 40.82
CA GLY A 199 1.31 -2.45 41.73
C GLY A 199 0.12 -1.54 41.99
N SER A 200 -0.99 -2.11 42.51
CA SER A 200 -2.16 -1.33 42.88
C SER A 200 -1.98 -0.54 44.20
N ALA A 201 -0.88 -0.80 44.90
CA ALA A 201 -0.52 -0.06 46.15
C ALA A 201 0.43 1.11 45.88
N ASP A 202 0.96 1.23 44.68
CA ASP A 202 1.85 2.33 44.32
C ASP A 202 1.09 3.64 44.28
N VAL A 203 1.75 4.69 44.73
CA VAL A 203 1.25 6.05 44.68
C VAL A 203 2.16 6.86 43.77
N ILE A 204 1.62 7.35 42.71
CA ILE A 204 2.37 8.06 41.68
C ILE A 204 1.75 9.43 41.47
N ASN A 205 2.51 10.45 41.82
CA ASN A 205 2.19 11.84 41.54
C ASN A 205 3.19 12.36 40.51
N GLY A 206 2.72 12.72 39.33
CA GLY A 206 3.58 13.24 38.25
C GLY A 206 4.16 14.61 38.57
N GLY A 207 3.44 15.42 39.33
CA GLY A 207 3.88 16.77 39.70
C GLY A 207 3.26 17.85 38.82
N ALA A 208 4.08 18.76 38.35
CA ALA A 208 3.69 19.71 37.29
C ALA A 208 4.41 19.35 35.98
N GLY A 209 3.82 19.70 34.86
CA GLY A 209 4.36 19.33 33.54
C GLY A 209 3.38 18.49 32.77
N THR A 210 3.86 17.68 31.85
CA THR A 210 3.11 16.66 31.15
C THR A 210 3.78 15.31 31.36
N ASP A 211 3.25 14.54 32.26
CA ASP A 211 3.90 13.35 32.78
C ASP A 211 3.38 12.08 32.12
N THR A 212 4.24 11.08 31.99
CA THR A 212 3.92 9.86 31.28
C THR A 212 4.23 8.63 32.12
N LEU A 213 3.19 7.84 32.41
CA LEU A 213 3.36 6.46 32.89
C LEU A 213 3.46 5.53 31.68
N LYS A 214 4.59 4.84 31.54
CA LYS A 214 4.80 3.78 30.54
C LYS A 214 4.73 2.42 31.20
N VAL A 215 3.82 1.58 30.71
CA VAL A 215 3.58 0.25 31.24
C VAL A 215 3.83 -0.78 30.16
N THR A 216 4.69 -1.76 30.46
CA THR A 216 4.84 -2.97 29.62
C THR A 216 4.26 -4.15 30.39
N THR A 217 3.41 -4.94 29.74
CA THR A 217 2.86 -6.16 30.34
C THR A 217 3.35 -7.38 29.59
N GLU A 218 3.75 -8.40 30.34
CA GLU A 218 4.32 -9.62 29.81
C GLU A 218 3.73 -10.86 30.51
N GLY A 219 3.94 -12.03 29.95
CA GLY A 219 3.57 -13.31 30.55
C GLY A 219 2.28 -13.92 30.01
N THR A 220 1.81 -14.98 30.63
CA THR A 220 0.64 -15.75 30.24
C THR A 220 -0.49 -15.58 31.27
N GLY A 221 -1.72 -15.36 30.78
CA GLY A 221 -2.91 -15.15 31.62
C GLY A 221 -3.27 -13.68 31.80
N ALA A 222 -4.52 -13.43 32.15
CA ALA A 222 -5.06 -12.10 32.33
C ALA A 222 -4.32 -11.33 33.44
N THR A 223 -3.93 -10.11 33.17
CA THR A 223 -3.31 -9.20 34.14
C THR A 223 -4.24 -8.02 34.44
N SER A 224 -4.23 -7.54 35.69
CA SER A 224 -5.01 -6.39 36.10
C SER A 224 -4.24 -5.58 37.15
N VAL A 225 -4.23 -4.26 36.97
CA VAL A 225 -3.62 -3.32 37.93
C VAL A 225 -4.53 -2.11 38.11
N THR A 226 -4.55 -1.58 39.34
CA THR A 226 -5.33 -0.38 39.73
C THR A 226 -4.35 0.63 40.34
N PRO A 227 -3.57 1.38 39.51
CA PRO A 227 -2.59 2.32 40.04
C PRO A 227 -3.28 3.55 40.64
N ASN A 228 -2.64 4.17 41.67
CA ASN A 228 -3.11 5.44 42.20
C ASN A 228 -2.28 6.55 41.51
N LEU A 229 -2.93 7.26 40.58
CA LEU A 229 -2.30 8.29 39.77
C LEU A 229 -2.85 9.68 40.13
N THR A 230 -1.96 10.64 40.25
CA THR A 230 -2.30 12.06 40.39
C THR A 230 -1.39 12.85 39.48
N SER A 231 -1.93 13.79 38.70
CA SER A 231 -1.13 14.63 37.80
C SER A 231 -0.21 13.79 36.89
N VAL A 232 -0.74 12.74 36.27
CA VAL A 232 -0.07 11.94 35.22
C VAL A 232 -0.97 12.02 34.01
N GLU A 233 -0.58 12.82 33.04
CA GLU A 233 -1.42 13.14 31.87
C GLU A 233 -1.47 12.00 30.86
N ASN A 234 -0.37 11.30 30.69
CA ASN A 234 -0.27 10.26 29.68
C ASN A 234 -0.08 8.87 30.30
N VAL A 235 -0.95 7.94 29.94
CA VAL A 235 -0.78 6.52 30.28
C VAL A 235 -0.56 5.74 28.99
N THR A 236 0.67 5.28 28.78
CA THR A 236 1.07 4.48 27.61
C THR A 236 1.22 3.03 28.02
N VAL A 237 0.55 2.13 27.34
CA VAL A 237 0.63 0.69 27.62
C VAL A 237 1.03 -0.07 26.36
N GLN A 238 1.98 -0.99 26.55
CA GLN A 238 2.35 -2.01 25.59
C GLN A 238 2.04 -3.39 26.18
N ALA A 239 0.95 -4.00 25.75
CA ALA A 239 0.52 -5.33 26.19
C ALA A 239 1.13 -6.40 25.29
N LEU A 240 2.13 -7.14 25.79
CA LEU A 240 2.90 -8.15 25.05
C LEU A 240 2.60 -9.58 25.49
N GLY A 241 1.79 -9.76 26.55
CA GLY A 241 1.44 -11.07 27.08
C GLY A 241 0.41 -11.85 26.26
N THR A 242 -0.24 -12.82 26.93
CA THR A 242 -1.42 -13.52 26.41
C THR A 242 -2.47 -13.60 27.49
N GLY A 243 -3.72 -13.28 27.18
CA GLY A 243 -4.83 -13.32 28.16
C GLY A 243 -5.43 -11.97 28.52
N GLY A 244 -4.86 -10.90 27.99
CA GLY A 244 -5.36 -9.54 28.13
C GLY A 244 -4.85 -8.79 29.36
N THR A 245 -4.72 -7.49 29.19
CA THR A 245 -4.32 -6.55 30.25
C THR A 245 -5.46 -5.59 30.56
N THR A 246 -5.75 -5.40 31.84
CA THR A 246 -6.67 -4.36 32.33
C THR A 246 -5.94 -3.37 33.21
N VAL A 247 -5.96 -2.10 32.81
CA VAL A 247 -5.53 -0.98 33.67
C VAL A 247 -6.77 -0.27 34.17
N ASN A 248 -7.05 -0.42 35.45
CA ASN A 248 -8.22 0.17 36.09
C ASN A 248 -7.85 1.55 36.65
N LEU A 249 -8.43 2.59 36.08
CA LEU A 249 -8.13 3.98 36.37
C LEU A 249 -9.10 4.62 37.41
N VAL A 250 -9.77 3.79 38.23
CA VAL A 250 -10.73 4.30 39.23
C VAL A 250 -10.06 5.26 40.24
N ASN A 251 -8.75 5.11 40.48
CA ASN A 251 -7.95 5.95 41.39
C ASN A 251 -7.01 6.91 40.61
N ALA A 252 -7.30 7.22 39.36
CA ALA A 252 -6.49 8.11 38.54
C ALA A 252 -7.18 9.46 38.36
N THR A 253 -6.40 10.56 38.54
CA THR A 253 -6.82 11.93 38.24
C THR A 253 -5.77 12.66 37.42
N GLY A 254 -6.23 13.52 36.48
CA GLY A 254 -5.36 14.28 35.59
C GLY A 254 -5.01 13.59 34.27
N VAL A 255 -5.53 12.38 34.02
CA VAL A 255 -5.23 11.63 32.79
C VAL A 255 -5.94 12.26 31.61
N THR A 256 -5.17 12.68 30.61
CA THR A 256 -5.66 13.32 29.37
C THR A 256 -5.45 12.48 28.13
N THR A 257 -4.53 11.48 28.16
CA THR A 257 -4.24 10.60 27.02
C THR A 257 -4.02 9.16 27.47
N LEU A 258 -4.68 8.24 26.79
CA LEU A 258 -4.54 6.79 26.95
C LEU A 258 -4.01 6.19 25.67
N LEU A 259 -2.74 5.80 25.65
CA LEU A 259 -2.07 5.30 24.45
C LEU A 259 -1.86 3.78 24.53
N ASN A 260 -2.38 3.07 23.54
CA ASN A 260 -2.01 1.69 23.23
C ASN A 260 -0.91 1.71 22.17
N GLU A 261 0.29 1.27 22.53
CA GLU A 261 1.45 1.32 21.63
C GLU A 261 1.93 -0.10 21.30
N ARG A 262 1.74 -0.55 20.04
CA ARG A 262 2.27 -1.83 19.50
C ARG A 262 1.98 -3.04 20.40
N SER A 263 0.79 -3.14 20.94
CA SER A 263 0.39 -4.28 21.77
C SER A 263 0.07 -5.51 20.92
N THR A 264 0.56 -6.66 21.35
CA THR A 264 0.28 -7.96 20.73
C THR A 264 -0.83 -8.75 21.44
N ASP A 265 -1.40 -8.18 22.51
CA ASP A 265 -2.50 -8.75 23.29
C ASP A 265 -3.60 -7.71 23.55
N ALA A 266 -4.74 -8.17 24.07
CA ALA A 266 -5.85 -7.30 24.41
C ALA A 266 -5.50 -6.31 25.52
N LEU A 267 -5.95 -5.05 25.38
CA LEU A 267 -5.80 -4.00 26.36
C LEU A 267 -7.15 -3.37 26.71
N THR A 268 -7.43 -3.27 27.98
CA THR A 268 -8.61 -2.55 28.47
C THR A 268 -8.17 -1.47 29.48
N PHE A 269 -8.45 -0.21 29.19
CA PHE A 269 -8.52 0.81 30.20
C PHE A 269 -9.94 0.83 30.76
N SER A 270 -10.08 0.67 32.06
CA SER A 270 -11.41 0.61 32.71
C SER A 270 -11.56 1.70 33.76
N ASN A 271 -12.82 2.06 34.05
CA ASN A 271 -13.17 3.08 35.02
C ASN A 271 -12.45 4.41 34.82
N ILE A 272 -12.32 4.85 33.56
CA ILE A 272 -11.67 6.13 33.21
C ILE A 272 -12.49 7.27 33.82
N GLN A 273 -11.84 8.11 34.63
CA GLN A 273 -12.54 9.11 35.49
C GLN A 273 -12.75 10.45 34.79
N GLU A 274 -12.02 10.74 33.70
CA GLU A 274 -12.01 12.01 32.97
C GLU A 274 -12.06 11.75 31.45
N LEU A 275 -12.46 12.74 30.67
CA LEU A 275 -12.46 12.64 29.21
C LEU A 275 -11.01 12.69 28.67
N ALA A 276 -10.41 11.54 28.54
CA ALA A 276 -9.08 11.38 27.95
C ALA A 276 -9.18 11.09 26.46
N THR A 277 -8.19 11.56 25.69
CA THR A 277 -7.99 11.13 24.29
C THR A 277 -7.57 9.66 24.27
N VAL A 278 -8.29 8.86 23.53
CA VAL A 278 -7.94 7.45 23.29
C VAL A 278 -7.01 7.37 22.09
N ALA A 279 -5.80 6.88 22.31
CA ALA A 279 -4.77 6.87 21.27
C ALA A 279 -4.29 5.45 20.95
N ALA A 280 -3.92 5.21 19.71
CA ALA A 280 -3.25 3.98 19.29
C ALA A 280 -2.12 4.27 18.30
N LYS A 281 -1.01 3.54 18.47
CA LYS A 281 0.17 3.68 17.61
C LYS A 281 0.72 2.33 17.17
N GLY A 282 0.92 2.20 15.86
CA GLY A 282 1.45 0.99 15.25
C GLY A 282 0.45 -0.17 15.27
N ASP A 283 0.93 -1.39 15.10
CA ASP A 283 0.08 -2.58 15.11
C ASP A 283 -0.33 -2.96 16.54
N VAL A 284 -1.63 -2.90 16.82
CA VAL A 284 -2.27 -3.29 18.07
C VAL A 284 -3.41 -4.29 17.81
N SER A 285 -3.29 -5.08 16.72
CA SER A 285 -4.32 -6.03 16.28
C SER A 285 -4.31 -7.37 17.04
N GLY A 286 -3.37 -7.59 17.94
CA GLY A 286 -3.25 -8.85 18.72
C GLY A 286 -4.45 -9.15 19.61
N GLY A 287 -5.25 -8.14 19.97
CA GLY A 287 -6.46 -8.31 20.77
C GLY A 287 -7.40 -7.12 20.66
N ALA A 288 -8.41 -7.09 21.53
CA ALA A 288 -9.31 -5.95 21.61
C ALA A 288 -8.65 -4.79 22.38
N TYR A 289 -8.74 -3.58 21.85
CA TYR A 289 -8.42 -2.36 22.58
C TYR A 289 -9.72 -1.70 23.05
N LYS A 290 -9.91 -1.60 24.37
CA LYS A 290 -11.11 -1.02 24.97
C LYS A 290 -10.77 0.15 25.89
N ALA A 291 -11.55 1.23 25.77
CA ALA A 291 -11.52 2.37 26.69
C ALA A 291 -12.90 2.56 27.30
N LEU A 292 -13.03 2.15 28.59
CA LEU A 292 -14.29 2.12 29.33
C LEU A 292 -14.32 3.27 30.34
N PHE A 293 -15.12 4.27 30.01
CA PHE A 293 -15.31 5.46 30.84
C PHE A 293 -16.34 5.22 31.94
N LYS A 294 -16.28 5.98 33.02
CA LYS A 294 -17.37 5.99 34.00
C LYS A 294 -18.67 6.49 33.37
N SER A 295 -19.81 5.93 33.77
CA SER A 295 -21.13 6.19 33.18
C SER A 295 -21.44 7.67 32.97
N SER A 296 -21.09 8.54 33.91
CA SER A 296 -21.39 9.97 33.84
C SER A 296 -20.67 10.73 32.70
N LEU A 297 -19.71 10.11 32.02
CA LEU A 297 -18.98 10.69 30.88
C LEU A 297 -19.50 10.20 29.53
N ALA A 298 -20.26 9.12 29.50
CA ALA A 298 -20.70 8.44 28.28
C ALA A 298 -22.21 8.12 28.30
N SER A 299 -23.00 8.71 29.19
CA SER A 299 -24.43 8.49 29.29
C SER A 299 -25.28 9.73 28.96
N GLY A 300 -24.65 10.78 28.45
CA GLY A 300 -25.34 12.00 28.01
C GLY A 300 -26.06 11.82 26.68
N ALA A 301 -26.51 12.91 26.09
CA ALA A 301 -27.16 12.92 24.78
C ALA A 301 -26.36 13.66 23.72
N ALA A 302 -25.18 14.17 24.09
CA ALA A 302 -24.28 14.94 23.20
C ALA A 302 -22.81 14.82 23.63
N ASP A 303 -22.43 13.64 24.10
CA ASP A 303 -21.05 13.39 24.56
C ASP A 303 -20.10 13.23 23.37
N SER A 304 -18.85 13.67 23.53
CA SER A 304 -17.84 13.57 22.48
C SER A 304 -16.53 13.00 23.00
N LEU A 305 -15.87 12.19 22.16
CA LEU A 305 -14.58 11.57 22.48
C LEU A 305 -13.57 11.86 21.39
N ASN A 306 -12.37 12.23 21.78
CA ASN A 306 -11.23 12.36 20.88
C ASN A 306 -10.47 11.05 20.76
N VAL A 307 -10.14 10.66 19.53
CA VAL A 307 -9.38 9.45 19.19
C VAL A 307 -8.19 9.85 18.32
N SER A 308 -6.99 9.44 18.70
CA SER A 308 -5.76 9.75 17.96
C SER A 308 -5.12 8.46 17.43
N LEU A 309 -4.87 8.37 16.14
CA LEU A 309 -4.29 7.18 15.51
C LEU A 309 -3.04 7.54 14.72
N ASP A 310 -1.96 6.80 14.96
CA ASP A 310 -0.67 6.98 14.28
C ASP A 310 -0.19 5.64 13.68
N GLY A 311 -0.52 5.42 12.40
CA GLY A 311 -0.21 4.17 11.69
C GLY A 311 -0.81 2.94 12.38
N ALA A 312 -2.00 3.07 12.98
CA ALA A 312 -2.59 2.06 13.85
C ALA A 312 -3.38 1.01 13.07
N THR A 313 -3.07 -0.27 13.32
CA THR A 313 -3.91 -1.40 12.91
C THR A 313 -4.59 -1.98 14.14
N ILE A 314 -5.92 -1.92 14.18
CA ILE A 314 -6.75 -2.30 15.34
C ILE A 314 -7.77 -3.34 14.90
N ASN A 315 -7.78 -4.49 15.56
CA ASN A 315 -8.79 -5.51 15.29
C ASN A 315 -10.17 -5.10 15.87
N VAL A 316 -10.21 -4.78 17.15
CA VAL A 316 -11.43 -4.30 17.83
C VAL A 316 -11.10 -3.06 18.64
N LEU A 317 -11.77 -1.95 18.36
CA LEU A 317 -11.75 -0.72 19.16
C LEU A 317 -13.09 -0.53 19.87
N GLY A 318 -13.09 -0.66 21.20
CA GLY A 318 -14.28 -0.47 22.03
C GLY A 318 -14.21 0.88 22.77
N LEU A 319 -15.19 1.75 22.51
CA LEU A 319 -15.25 3.11 23.06
C LEU A 319 -16.61 3.35 23.73
N GLY A 320 -16.61 3.78 24.99
CA GLY A 320 -17.85 4.06 25.73
C GLY A 320 -17.75 3.71 27.20
N GLY A 321 -18.86 3.48 27.85
CA GLY A 321 -18.90 3.02 29.24
C GLY A 321 -18.87 1.48 29.35
N ALA A 322 -19.06 1.01 30.56
CA ALA A 322 -19.09 -0.42 30.87
C ALA A 322 -20.46 -1.08 30.61
N LEU A 323 -21.50 -0.28 30.45
CA LEU A 323 -22.89 -0.76 30.27
C LEU A 323 -23.40 -0.40 28.86
N THR A 324 -24.38 -1.14 28.40
CA THR A 324 -25.10 -0.85 27.14
C THR A 324 -25.82 0.50 27.24
N GLY A 325 -25.71 1.32 26.17
CA GLY A 325 -26.27 2.66 26.13
C GLY A 325 -25.39 3.74 26.77
N GLU A 326 -24.15 3.40 27.12
CA GLU A 326 -23.13 4.36 27.55
C GLU A 326 -22.16 4.60 26.37
N GLU A 327 -22.59 5.44 25.44
CA GLU A 327 -21.88 5.70 24.15
C GLU A 327 -21.57 7.18 23.99
N PHE A 328 -20.59 7.47 23.13
CA PHE A 328 -20.32 8.82 22.69
C PHE A 328 -21.04 9.12 21.38
N GLU A 329 -21.88 10.16 21.35
CA GLU A 329 -22.59 10.59 20.17
C GLU A 329 -21.65 11.14 19.09
N THR A 330 -20.52 11.67 19.47
CA THR A 330 -19.52 12.20 18.54
C THR A 330 -18.16 11.58 18.79
N LEU A 331 -17.58 11.02 17.75
CA LEU A 331 -16.19 10.56 17.73
C LEU A 331 -15.35 11.48 16.84
N ASN A 332 -14.28 12.03 17.38
CA ASN A 332 -13.35 12.90 16.66
C ASN A 332 -12.03 12.17 16.44
N PHE A 333 -11.78 11.69 15.24
CA PHE A 333 -10.53 11.03 14.88
C PHE A 333 -9.51 12.05 14.36
N ALA A 334 -8.33 12.09 14.98
CA ALA A 334 -7.13 12.75 14.46
C ALA A 334 -6.17 11.65 13.99
N VAL A 335 -5.85 11.63 12.69
CA VAL A 335 -5.14 10.49 12.09
C VAL A 335 -3.88 10.90 11.36
N THR A 336 -2.79 10.16 11.59
CA THR A 336 -1.52 10.23 10.86
C THR A 336 -1.13 8.84 10.36
N GLY A 337 -0.43 8.75 9.23
CA GLY A 337 -0.08 7.46 8.63
C GLY A 337 -1.30 6.68 8.11
N THR A 338 -1.15 5.36 7.98
CA THR A 338 -2.24 4.49 7.48
C THR A 338 -2.87 3.74 8.64
N ASN A 339 -4.16 3.99 8.87
CA ASN A 339 -4.89 3.44 10.00
C ASN A 339 -6.02 2.53 9.54
N LYS A 340 -6.21 1.42 10.25
CA LYS A 340 -7.28 0.46 10.03
C LYS A 340 -7.92 0.04 11.34
N ILE A 341 -9.24 0.17 11.41
CA ILE A 341 -10.07 -0.41 12.48
C ILE A 341 -10.97 -1.46 11.83
N THR A 342 -10.81 -2.73 12.20
CA THR A 342 -11.64 -3.81 11.66
C THR A 342 -13.02 -3.76 12.28
N THR A 343 -13.12 -3.62 13.60
CA THR A 343 -14.38 -3.49 14.32
C THR A 343 -14.31 -2.30 15.26
N LEU A 344 -15.18 -1.32 15.06
CA LEU A 344 -15.43 -0.23 15.99
C LEU A 344 -16.74 -0.53 16.72
N GLN A 345 -16.72 -0.56 18.03
CA GLN A 345 -17.85 -0.99 18.83
C GLN A 345 -18.04 -0.13 20.07
N GLU A 346 -19.22 -0.24 20.66
CA GLU A 346 -19.55 0.29 21.97
C GLU A 346 -18.73 -0.39 23.08
N GLY A 347 -18.24 0.34 24.02
CA GLY A 347 -17.42 -0.04 25.18
C GLY A 347 -17.24 -1.52 25.47
N ALA A 348 -18.04 -2.05 26.35
CA ALA A 348 -17.94 -3.45 26.81
C ALA A 348 -18.70 -4.45 25.92
N THR A 349 -19.63 -4.00 25.09
CA THR A 349 -20.47 -4.86 24.26
C THR A 349 -19.80 -5.35 23.00
N THR A 350 -20.42 -6.32 22.32
CA THR A 350 -19.92 -6.89 21.05
C THR A 350 -20.70 -6.40 19.83
N THR A 351 -21.64 -5.51 20.01
CA THR A 351 -22.59 -5.06 18.97
C THR A 351 -22.36 -3.59 18.67
N GLY A 352 -21.79 -3.25 17.53
CA GLY A 352 -21.72 -1.94 16.85
C GLY A 352 -21.76 -0.68 17.71
N LEU A 353 -21.85 0.46 17.09
CA LEU A 353 -22.03 1.77 17.74
C LEU A 353 -23.47 2.24 17.54
N ALA A 354 -24.38 1.87 18.47
CA ALA A 354 -25.79 2.22 18.35
C ALA A 354 -26.08 3.69 18.69
N GLY A 355 -25.30 4.31 19.59
CA GLY A 355 -25.48 5.71 20.03
C GLY A 355 -24.69 6.75 19.23
N THR A 356 -23.64 6.36 18.52
CA THR A 356 -22.82 7.31 17.77
C THR A 356 -23.59 7.88 16.56
N LYS A 357 -23.68 9.20 16.52
CA LYS A 357 -24.41 9.97 15.47
C LYS A 357 -23.46 10.69 14.50
N THR A 358 -22.29 11.08 14.99
CA THR A 358 -21.32 11.87 14.23
C THR A 358 -19.92 11.29 14.35
N VAL A 359 -19.25 11.16 13.23
CA VAL A 359 -17.82 10.87 13.14
C VAL A 359 -17.14 12.01 12.39
N ASN A 360 -16.20 12.67 13.03
CA ASN A 360 -15.31 13.64 12.41
C ASN A 360 -13.94 13.02 12.21
N VAL A 361 -13.32 13.25 11.05
CA VAL A 361 -11.96 12.77 10.77
C VAL A 361 -11.09 13.93 10.28
N SER A 362 -9.94 14.09 10.89
CA SER A 362 -8.96 15.13 10.56
C SER A 362 -7.55 14.54 10.45
N GLY A 363 -6.61 15.30 9.89
CA GLY A 363 -5.20 14.89 9.74
C GLY A 363 -4.87 14.45 8.33
N ASP A 364 -3.61 14.05 8.15
CA ASP A 364 -3.05 13.65 6.85
C ASP A 364 -3.00 12.13 6.66
N GLY A 365 -3.37 11.38 7.69
CA GLY A 365 -3.42 9.92 7.64
C GLY A 365 -4.66 9.38 6.93
N LYS A 366 -4.54 8.15 6.43
CA LYS A 366 -5.67 7.37 5.93
C LYS A 366 -6.39 6.68 7.09
N LEU A 367 -7.74 6.66 7.07
CA LEU A 367 -8.55 5.89 8.02
C LEU A 367 -9.47 4.93 7.29
N THR A 368 -9.38 3.64 7.60
CA THR A 368 -10.30 2.61 7.13
C THR A 368 -11.04 2.00 8.32
N VAL A 369 -12.37 2.06 8.31
CA VAL A 369 -13.25 1.45 9.32
C VAL A 369 -14.16 0.44 8.63
N THR A 370 -14.02 -0.84 9.03
CA THR A 370 -14.84 -1.94 8.50
C THR A 370 -15.73 -2.52 9.59
N ASN A 371 -16.94 -2.93 9.26
CA ASN A 371 -17.93 -3.56 10.17
C ASN A 371 -18.32 -2.73 11.42
N ALA A 372 -18.29 -1.40 11.34
CA ALA A 372 -18.52 -0.53 12.50
C ALA A 372 -20.00 -0.25 12.79
N PHE A 373 -20.86 -0.18 11.78
CA PHE A 373 -22.14 0.51 11.91
C PHE A 373 -23.35 -0.37 11.60
N ALA A 374 -23.25 -1.68 11.86
CA ALA A 374 -24.24 -2.69 11.48
C ALA A 374 -25.65 -2.51 12.10
N THR A 375 -25.79 -1.69 13.15
CA THR A 375 -27.08 -1.36 13.79
C THR A 375 -27.18 0.13 14.08
N GLY A 376 -26.36 0.95 13.39
CA GLY A 376 -26.02 2.30 13.80
C GLY A 376 -27.09 3.36 13.57
N ASN A 377 -26.94 4.41 14.37
CA ASN A 377 -27.64 5.68 14.23
C ASN A 377 -26.75 6.76 13.60
N LEU A 378 -25.69 6.37 12.91
CA LEU A 378 -24.75 7.32 12.31
C LEU A 378 -25.45 8.19 11.25
N ALA A 379 -25.47 9.48 11.49
CA ALA A 379 -26.12 10.47 10.61
C ALA A 379 -25.08 11.34 9.88
N THR A 380 -23.87 11.49 10.43
CA THR A 380 -22.84 12.37 9.85
C THR A 380 -21.47 11.72 9.89
N VAL A 381 -20.81 11.71 8.72
CA VAL A 381 -19.37 11.49 8.60
C VAL A 381 -18.76 12.72 7.96
N ASN A 382 -17.94 13.45 8.70
CA ASN A 382 -17.28 14.65 8.24
C ASN A 382 -15.76 14.47 8.22
N ALA A 383 -15.22 14.25 7.04
CA ALA A 383 -13.78 14.13 6.79
C ALA A 383 -13.23 15.33 5.99
N SER A 384 -13.94 16.47 5.94
CA SER A 384 -13.60 17.63 5.10
C SER A 384 -12.20 18.21 5.37
N THR A 385 -11.63 17.96 6.54
CA THR A 385 -10.27 18.38 6.92
C THR A 385 -9.24 17.25 6.86
N ASN A 386 -9.64 16.05 6.43
CA ASN A 386 -8.71 14.94 6.23
C ASN A 386 -8.11 14.98 4.83
N THR A 387 -6.80 14.76 4.74
CA THR A 387 -6.08 14.76 3.44
C THR A 387 -5.58 13.39 3.01
N GLY A 388 -5.62 12.39 3.90
CA GLY A 388 -5.13 11.03 3.62
C GLY A 388 -6.18 10.07 3.04
N GLY A 389 -7.45 10.48 3.09
CA GLY A 389 -8.60 9.69 2.64
C GLY A 389 -9.22 8.80 3.72
N VAL A 390 -10.52 8.62 3.62
CA VAL A 390 -11.28 7.79 4.56
C VAL A 390 -12.03 6.68 3.84
N SER A 391 -12.23 5.56 4.53
CA SER A 391 -13.04 4.45 4.03
C SER A 391 -13.98 3.97 5.13
N PHE A 392 -15.29 4.13 4.90
CA PHE A 392 -16.33 3.74 5.83
C PHE A 392 -17.27 2.71 5.20
N ASP A 393 -17.48 1.59 5.89
CA ASP A 393 -18.50 0.62 5.55
C ASP A 393 -19.79 0.95 6.35
N LEU A 394 -20.78 1.52 5.66
CA LEU A 394 -22.07 1.90 6.21
C LEU A 394 -23.21 0.97 5.77
N THR A 395 -22.88 -0.22 5.28
CA THR A 395 -23.86 -1.17 4.72
C THR A 395 -24.93 -1.59 5.73
N GLY A 396 -24.62 -1.54 7.02
CA GLY A 396 -25.57 -1.85 8.10
C GLY A 396 -26.26 -0.64 8.72
N ASN A 397 -25.92 0.58 8.29
CA ASN A 397 -26.55 1.79 8.84
C ASN A 397 -27.97 1.98 8.32
N THR A 398 -28.91 2.32 9.22
CA THR A 398 -30.33 2.45 8.89
C THR A 398 -30.82 3.90 8.84
N LYS A 399 -29.93 4.86 9.06
CA LYS A 399 -30.26 6.30 9.07
C LYS A 399 -29.79 6.96 7.80
N ASN A 400 -30.44 8.08 7.48
CA ASN A 400 -29.97 8.96 6.42
C ASN A 400 -28.60 9.53 6.79
N VAL A 401 -27.66 9.53 5.85
CA VAL A 401 -26.27 9.89 6.08
C VAL A 401 -25.92 11.18 5.33
N THR A 402 -25.26 12.09 6.03
CA THR A 402 -24.46 13.14 5.43
C THR A 402 -23.00 12.72 5.49
N PHE A 403 -22.41 12.42 4.33
CA PHE A 403 -20.98 12.10 4.18
C PHE A 403 -20.28 13.24 3.47
N THR A 404 -19.21 13.75 4.06
CA THR A 404 -18.33 14.77 3.44
C THR A 404 -16.90 14.27 3.50
N GLY A 405 -16.36 13.90 2.34
CA GLY A 405 -14.95 13.53 2.18
C GLY A 405 -14.02 14.73 2.19
N GLY A 406 -12.72 14.46 2.23
CA GLY A 406 -11.66 15.46 2.28
C GLY A 406 -10.99 15.71 0.94
N SER A 407 -9.67 15.79 0.97
CA SER A 407 -8.86 15.91 -0.25
C SER A 407 -8.15 14.61 -0.65
N GLY A 408 -8.24 13.57 0.16
CA GLY A 408 -7.74 12.24 -0.16
C GLY A 408 -8.70 11.43 -1.01
N ASN A 409 -8.38 10.15 -1.23
CA ASN A 409 -9.27 9.22 -1.91
C ASN A 409 -10.22 8.60 -0.89
N ASP A 410 -11.49 8.97 -0.96
CA ASP A 410 -12.50 8.59 0.00
C ASP A 410 -13.39 7.46 -0.50
N THR A 411 -13.82 6.60 0.40
CA THR A 411 -14.70 5.47 0.09
C THR A 411 -15.87 5.42 1.07
N VAL A 412 -17.08 5.37 0.56
CA VAL A 412 -18.28 5.10 1.35
C VAL A 412 -19.07 3.94 0.75
N LEU A 413 -19.27 2.89 1.55
CA LEU A 413 -20.04 1.72 1.14
C LEU A 413 -21.42 1.80 1.76
N MET A 414 -22.42 2.10 0.94
CA MET A 414 -23.82 2.27 1.39
C MET A 414 -24.62 0.97 1.35
N GLY A 415 -24.11 -0.03 0.61
CA GLY A 415 -24.83 -1.30 0.46
C GLY A 415 -26.25 -1.11 -0.07
N ALA A 416 -27.23 -1.60 0.68
CA ALA A 416 -28.67 -1.44 0.37
C ALA A 416 -29.29 -0.16 0.98
N GLY A 417 -28.51 0.63 1.71
CA GLY A 417 -29.01 1.78 2.47
C GLY A 417 -29.09 3.10 1.70
N LEU A 418 -28.59 3.17 0.46
CA LEU A 418 -28.58 4.42 -0.31
C LEU A 418 -30.01 4.92 -0.60
N ALA A 419 -30.29 6.16 -0.25
CA ALA A 419 -31.60 6.82 -0.40
C ALA A 419 -31.46 8.27 -0.90
N THR A 420 -32.54 8.84 -1.43
CA THR A 420 -32.56 10.25 -1.90
C THR A 420 -32.43 11.28 -0.78
N THR A 421 -32.57 10.86 0.45
CA THR A 421 -32.38 11.67 1.65
C THR A 421 -30.93 11.68 2.14
N ASP A 422 -30.07 10.84 1.60
CA ASP A 422 -28.63 10.90 1.88
C ASP A 422 -27.97 12.05 1.12
N VAL A 423 -27.00 12.68 1.74
CA VAL A 423 -26.19 13.73 1.13
C VAL A 423 -24.73 13.28 1.13
N LEU A 424 -24.27 12.83 -0.02
CA LEU A 424 -22.94 12.24 -0.14
C LEU A 424 -22.07 13.12 -1.04
N ASN A 425 -20.99 13.66 -0.47
CA ASN A 425 -20.00 14.44 -1.19
C ASN A 425 -18.61 13.81 -0.97
N GLY A 426 -18.01 13.26 -2.02
CA GLY A 426 -16.69 12.64 -1.96
C GLY A 426 -15.54 13.62 -1.72
N GLY A 427 -15.73 14.95 -1.87
CA GLY A 427 -14.66 15.92 -1.76
C GLY A 427 -13.78 15.99 -3.01
N THR A 428 -12.48 16.21 -2.84
CA THR A 428 -11.52 16.09 -3.95
C THR A 428 -10.85 14.71 -3.93
N GLY A 429 -10.05 14.39 -4.96
CA GLY A 429 -9.42 13.05 -5.07
C GLY A 429 -10.23 12.09 -5.94
N THR A 430 -9.89 10.80 -5.88
CA THR A 430 -10.62 9.74 -6.59
C THR A 430 -11.46 8.96 -5.59
N ASN A 431 -12.75 9.25 -5.57
CA ASN A 431 -13.65 8.79 -4.53
C ASN A 431 -14.54 7.63 -5.01
N THR A 432 -14.88 6.73 -4.09
CA THR A 432 -15.63 5.52 -4.36
C THR A 432 -16.93 5.49 -3.57
N ILE A 433 -18.05 5.24 -4.26
CA ILE A 433 -19.32 4.91 -3.63
C ILE A 433 -19.67 3.45 -3.91
N GLY A 434 -19.96 2.66 -2.87
CA GLY A 434 -20.34 1.26 -2.98
C GLY A 434 -21.83 1.06 -2.74
N VAL A 435 -22.52 0.35 -3.66
CA VAL A 435 -23.92 0.00 -3.54
C VAL A 435 -24.16 -1.48 -3.89
N SER A 436 -25.20 -2.08 -3.31
CA SER A 436 -25.49 -3.51 -3.50
C SER A 436 -26.55 -3.79 -4.56
N SER A 437 -27.22 -2.78 -5.10
CA SER A 437 -28.23 -2.94 -6.17
C SER A 437 -28.37 -1.69 -7.02
N GLY A 438 -28.50 -1.86 -8.32
CA GLY A 438 -28.78 -0.79 -9.27
C GLY A 438 -30.18 -0.18 -9.10
N ALA A 439 -31.11 -0.87 -8.50
CA ALA A 439 -32.43 -0.37 -8.16
C ALA A 439 -32.40 0.84 -7.19
N LEU A 440 -31.29 1.02 -6.47
CA LEU A 440 -31.04 2.17 -5.60
C LEU A 440 -30.66 3.44 -6.36
N LEU A 441 -30.23 3.31 -7.63
CA LEU A 441 -29.84 4.44 -8.48
C LEU A 441 -31.09 5.10 -9.11
N VAL A 442 -31.72 5.96 -8.35
CA VAL A 442 -32.96 6.65 -8.70
C VAL A 442 -32.75 8.16 -8.95
N ASP A 443 -33.76 8.83 -9.48
CA ASP A 443 -33.71 10.30 -9.60
C ASP A 443 -33.74 10.97 -8.24
N GLY A 444 -33.03 12.06 -8.10
CA GLY A 444 -33.01 12.88 -6.87
C GLY A 444 -31.94 12.46 -5.85
N LEU A 445 -31.05 11.52 -6.16
CA LEU A 445 -29.89 11.21 -5.33
C LEU A 445 -28.99 12.45 -5.20
N GLN A 446 -28.52 12.74 -3.99
CA GLN A 446 -27.60 13.82 -3.68
C GLN A 446 -26.19 13.25 -3.52
N VAL A 447 -25.63 12.73 -4.62
CA VAL A 447 -24.30 12.08 -4.68
C VAL A 447 -23.43 12.91 -5.62
N THR A 448 -22.33 13.43 -5.09
CA THR A 448 -21.41 14.32 -5.83
C THR A 448 -19.96 13.94 -5.57
N ASN A 449 -19.09 14.26 -6.54
CA ASN A 449 -17.63 14.08 -6.42
C ASN A 449 -17.18 12.63 -6.17
N PHE A 450 -17.88 11.64 -6.74
CA PHE A 450 -17.45 10.26 -6.80
C PHE A 450 -17.10 9.89 -8.24
N GLN A 451 -15.96 9.22 -8.42
CA GLN A 451 -15.44 8.78 -9.70
C GLN A 451 -15.58 7.28 -9.90
N THR A 452 -15.67 6.52 -8.81
CA THR A 452 -15.80 5.06 -8.85
C THR A 452 -17.14 4.63 -8.23
N LEU A 453 -17.89 3.83 -8.98
CA LEU A 453 -18.99 3.04 -8.46
C LEU A 453 -18.48 1.63 -8.13
N ASP A 454 -18.54 1.21 -6.89
CA ASP A 454 -18.24 -0.15 -6.44
C ASP A 454 -19.52 -0.98 -6.34
N ILE A 455 -19.65 -1.98 -7.20
CA ILE A 455 -20.76 -2.95 -7.17
C ILE A 455 -20.44 -4.00 -6.11
N ARG A 456 -21.25 -4.02 -5.05
CA ARG A 456 -21.05 -4.85 -3.87
C ARG A 456 -22.07 -5.99 -3.78
N GLY A 457 -21.92 -6.98 -4.66
CA GLY A 457 -22.74 -8.17 -4.59
C GLY A 457 -24.23 -7.90 -4.81
N SER A 458 -24.70 -8.00 -6.02
CA SER A 458 -26.15 -8.10 -6.24
C SER A 458 -26.59 -9.42 -5.60
N GLY A 459 -27.29 -9.32 -4.47
CA GLY A 459 -27.85 -10.50 -3.81
C GLY A 459 -28.68 -11.32 -4.78
N ALA A 460 -28.77 -12.61 -4.53
CA ALA A 460 -29.45 -13.63 -5.30
C ALA A 460 -30.94 -13.30 -5.62
N THR A 461 -31.16 -12.29 -6.46
CA THR A 461 -32.48 -12.05 -7.05
C THR A 461 -32.43 -12.56 -8.48
N SER A 462 -33.32 -13.48 -8.78
CA SER A 462 -33.48 -14.13 -10.10
C SER A 462 -33.84 -13.19 -11.25
N ALA A 463 -33.87 -11.88 -11.05
CA ALA A 463 -34.03 -10.86 -12.07
C ALA A 463 -32.78 -10.03 -12.15
N GLY A 464 -32.23 -9.84 -13.34
CA GLY A 464 -31.01 -9.06 -13.56
C GLY A 464 -31.07 -7.67 -12.95
N ASP A 465 -29.95 -7.25 -12.34
CA ASP A 465 -29.84 -5.93 -11.73
C ASP A 465 -29.25 -4.93 -12.73
N THR A 466 -29.74 -3.69 -12.75
CA THR A 466 -29.31 -2.66 -13.71
C THR A 466 -28.84 -1.41 -13.01
N TYR A 467 -27.53 -1.14 -13.12
CA TYR A 467 -26.90 0.08 -12.63
C TYR A 467 -26.91 1.15 -13.72
N ASN A 468 -27.77 2.15 -13.57
CA ASN A 468 -27.92 3.22 -14.55
C ASN A 468 -27.02 4.42 -14.22
N MET A 469 -25.89 4.57 -14.90
CA MET A 469 -24.91 5.65 -14.66
C MET A 469 -25.45 7.04 -14.98
N ALA A 470 -26.55 7.19 -15.68
CA ALA A 470 -27.22 8.48 -15.83
C ALA A 470 -27.73 9.06 -14.50
N LYS A 471 -27.85 8.23 -13.44
CA LYS A 471 -28.28 8.64 -12.11
C LYS A 471 -27.12 9.06 -11.19
N LEU A 472 -25.87 8.79 -11.59
CA LEU A 472 -24.65 9.14 -10.85
C LEU A 472 -23.71 9.94 -11.75
N ALA A 473 -23.72 11.25 -11.60
CA ALA A 473 -22.80 12.09 -12.37
C ALA A 473 -21.34 11.93 -11.90
N GLY A 474 -20.40 11.96 -12.83
CA GLY A 474 -18.97 11.95 -12.53
C GLY A 474 -18.32 10.55 -12.42
N ILE A 475 -19.07 9.47 -12.54
CA ILE A 475 -18.49 8.11 -12.53
C ILE A 475 -17.66 7.87 -13.79
N THR A 476 -16.38 7.58 -13.59
CA THR A 476 -15.39 7.24 -14.63
C THR A 476 -14.91 5.79 -14.52
N THR A 477 -15.21 5.11 -13.43
CA THR A 477 -14.84 3.71 -13.23
C THR A 477 -16.00 2.96 -12.57
N VAL A 478 -16.29 1.78 -13.09
CA VAL A 478 -17.17 0.82 -12.43
C VAL A 478 -16.29 -0.30 -11.89
N GLU A 479 -16.35 -0.54 -10.59
CA GLU A 479 -15.59 -1.56 -9.89
C GLU A 479 -16.50 -2.71 -9.45
N VAL A 480 -16.06 -3.94 -9.61
CA VAL A 480 -16.66 -5.12 -8.98
C VAL A 480 -15.83 -5.46 -7.76
N GLY A 481 -16.16 -4.85 -6.63
CA GLY A 481 -15.41 -5.00 -5.37
C GLY A 481 -15.84 -6.19 -4.52
N ALA A 482 -17.00 -6.77 -4.80
CA ALA A 482 -17.46 -8.04 -4.23
C ALA A 482 -18.01 -8.93 -5.35
N ALA A 483 -17.91 -10.26 -5.17
CA ALA A 483 -18.35 -11.20 -6.20
C ALA A 483 -19.84 -11.01 -6.52
N ILE A 484 -20.13 -10.92 -7.82
CA ILE A 484 -21.50 -10.89 -8.33
C ILE A 484 -22.04 -12.32 -8.30
N ASN A 485 -23.16 -12.55 -7.62
CA ASN A 485 -23.82 -13.87 -7.51
C ASN A 485 -22.90 -14.98 -6.93
N ALA A 486 -22.34 -14.75 -5.74
CA ALA A 486 -21.29 -15.60 -5.15
C ALA A 486 -21.76 -16.86 -4.41
N ALA A 487 -23.05 -17.24 -4.41
CA ALA A 487 -23.57 -18.19 -3.42
C ALA A 487 -24.35 -19.36 -3.98
N GLY A 488 -23.81 -20.09 -4.97
CA GLY A 488 -24.39 -21.39 -5.39
C GLY A 488 -25.83 -21.30 -5.90
N SER A 489 -26.21 -20.18 -6.48
CA SER A 489 -27.51 -19.97 -7.10
C SER A 489 -27.54 -20.69 -8.44
N ALA A 490 -28.46 -21.62 -8.58
CA ALA A 490 -28.72 -22.27 -9.88
C ALA A 490 -29.39 -21.33 -10.92
N THR A 491 -29.61 -20.07 -10.57
CA THR A 491 -30.26 -19.09 -11.46
C THR A 491 -29.20 -18.18 -12.07
N ASN A 492 -29.22 -18.12 -13.41
CA ASN A 492 -28.37 -17.22 -14.18
C ASN A 492 -28.70 -15.77 -13.85
N THR A 493 -27.69 -14.98 -13.47
CA THR A 493 -27.86 -13.58 -13.14
C THR A 493 -27.13 -12.70 -14.16
N THR A 494 -27.82 -11.72 -14.73
CA THR A 494 -27.20 -10.66 -15.52
C THR A 494 -27.21 -9.36 -14.73
N VAL A 495 -26.02 -8.83 -14.42
CA VAL A 495 -25.86 -7.46 -13.93
C VAL A 495 -25.53 -6.58 -15.13
N THR A 496 -26.30 -5.52 -15.33
CA THR A 496 -26.12 -4.57 -16.43
C THR A 496 -25.67 -3.23 -15.89
N VAL A 497 -24.57 -2.71 -16.41
CA VAL A 497 -24.15 -1.30 -16.23
C VAL A 497 -24.49 -0.58 -17.52
N ASN A 498 -25.48 0.31 -17.48
CA ASN A 498 -25.89 1.08 -18.65
C ASN A 498 -25.58 2.57 -18.51
N ASN A 499 -25.56 3.26 -19.64
CA ASN A 499 -25.21 4.69 -19.73
C ASN A 499 -23.84 5.02 -19.11
N LEU A 500 -22.89 4.09 -19.13
CA LEU A 500 -21.51 4.36 -18.71
C LEU A 500 -20.90 5.43 -19.63
N ALA A 501 -20.23 6.42 -19.05
CA ALA A 501 -19.65 7.51 -19.82
C ALA A 501 -18.54 7.00 -20.77
N LYS A 502 -18.42 7.57 -21.97
CA LYS A 502 -17.30 7.28 -22.87
C LYS A 502 -15.97 7.56 -22.17
N GLY A 503 -15.00 6.65 -22.35
CA GLY A 503 -13.70 6.71 -21.69
C GLY A 503 -13.69 6.24 -20.23
N ALA A 504 -14.82 5.85 -19.67
CA ALA A 504 -14.87 5.18 -18.39
C ALA A 504 -14.34 3.74 -18.49
N GLY A 505 -13.82 3.21 -17.35
CA GLY A 505 -13.25 1.87 -17.24
C GLY A 505 -14.07 0.93 -16.38
N VAL A 506 -13.73 -0.35 -16.43
CA VAL A 506 -14.24 -1.41 -15.57
C VAL A 506 -13.08 -2.01 -14.77
N SER A 507 -13.22 -2.16 -13.48
CA SER A 507 -12.24 -2.77 -12.60
C SER A 507 -12.82 -4.02 -11.93
N LEU A 508 -12.25 -5.17 -12.20
CA LEU A 508 -12.64 -6.44 -11.62
C LEU A 508 -11.68 -6.77 -10.47
N LYS A 509 -12.15 -6.62 -9.23
CA LYS A 509 -11.43 -7.01 -8.01
C LYS A 509 -12.00 -8.28 -7.39
N ALA A 510 -13.16 -8.72 -7.87
CA ALA A 510 -13.85 -9.93 -7.46
C ALA A 510 -14.45 -10.66 -8.68
N ALA A 511 -14.94 -11.87 -8.48
CA ALA A 511 -15.46 -12.72 -9.54
C ALA A 511 -16.79 -12.21 -10.14
N ILE A 512 -16.96 -12.43 -11.43
CA ILE A 512 -18.27 -12.36 -12.10
C ILE A 512 -18.89 -13.75 -12.03
N GLY A 513 -19.90 -13.91 -11.19
CA GLY A 513 -20.68 -15.12 -11.09
C GLY A 513 -19.98 -16.35 -10.52
N ASP A 514 -20.79 -17.35 -10.18
CA ASP A 514 -20.36 -18.68 -9.75
C ASP A 514 -20.67 -19.76 -10.81
N ASN A 515 -21.34 -19.39 -11.91
CA ASN A 515 -21.61 -20.25 -13.04
C ASN A 515 -21.35 -19.54 -14.39
N ALA A 516 -21.21 -20.35 -15.47
CA ALA A 516 -20.85 -19.89 -16.80
C ALA A 516 -21.93 -19.04 -17.51
N ALA A 517 -23.14 -18.98 -16.99
CA ALA A 517 -24.24 -18.20 -17.55
C ALA A 517 -24.50 -16.89 -16.84
N ASP A 518 -23.78 -16.62 -15.73
CA ASP A 518 -23.79 -15.31 -15.11
C ASP A 518 -23.09 -14.29 -16.01
N ASN A 519 -23.57 -13.07 -16.00
CA ASN A 519 -23.08 -12.05 -16.93
C ASN A 519 -22.97 -10.68 -16.28
N LEU A 520 -21.86 -10.00 -16.53
CA LEU A 520 -21.72 -8.57 -16.34
C LEU A 520 -21.78 -7.90 -17.71
N ALA A 521 -22.86 -7.21 -18.02
CA ALA A 521 -23.07 -6.51 -19.27
C ALA A 521 -22.75 -5.01 -19.11
N ILE A 522 -21.83 -4.50 -19.91
CA ILE A 522 -21.43 -3.09 -19.95
C ILE A 522 -21.96 -2.44 -21.21
N VAL A 523 -22.73 -1.37 -21.05
CA VAL A 523 -23.27 -0.57 -22.15
C VAL A 523 -22.79 0.88 -21.97
N VAL A 524 -21.93 1.31 -22.85
CA VAL A 524 -21.39 2.67 -22.86
C VAL A 524 -22.38 3.60 -23.54
N LYS A 525 -22.59 4.78 -22.96
CA LYS A 525 -23.51 5.76 -23.48
C LYS A 525 -23.09 6.24 -24.88
N ASP A 526 -24.04 6.22 -25.82
CA ASP A 526 -23.84 6.66 -27.21
C ASP A 526 -22.69 5.93 -27.94
N ALA A 527 -22.29 4.75 -27.48
CA ALA A 527 -21.40 3.86 -28.22
C ALA A 527 -22.12 3.34 -29.51
N GLY A 528 -21.40 3.15 -30.59
CA GLY A 528 -21.95 2.70 -31.85
C GLY A 528 -22.78 3.74 -32.64
N ALA A 529 -23.15 4.84 -32.03
CA ALA A 529 -23.93 5.90 -32.70
C ALA A 529 -23.04 6.86 -33.51
N GLY A 530 -22.44 6.34 -34.62
CA GLY A 530 -21.66 7.15 -35.55
C GLY A 530 -20.23 7.49 -35.08
N SER A 531 -19.71 6.78 -34.07
CA SER A 531 -18.34 6.90 -33.56
C SER A 531 -17.61 5.56 -33.77
N PRO A 532 -16.76 5.41 -34.77
CA PRO A 532 -16.18 4.11 -35.15
C PRO A 532 -14.95 3.72 -34.33
N ASN A 533 -14.64 4.40 -33.23
CA ASN A 533 -13.41 4.19 -32.42
C ASN A 533 -13.65 4.32 -30.91
N ASP A 534 -14.74 3.75 -30.43
CA ASP A 534 -15.00 3.75 -29.00
C ASP A 534 -14.08 2.77 -28.26
N THR A 535 -13.57 3.19 -27.09
CA THR A 535 -12.66 2.37 -26.31
C THR A 535 -13.15 2.18 -24.88
N ILE A 536 -12.83 1.02 -24.29
CA ILE A 536 -13.05 0.75 -22.88
C ILE A 536 -11.82 0.08 -22.26
N GLY A 537 -11.45 0.49 -21.04
CA GLY A 537 -10.46 -0.20 -20.23
C GLY A 537 -11.13 -1.20 -19.29
N VAL A 538 -10.57 -2.41 -19.22
CA VAL A 538 -10.97 -3.46 -18.26
C VAL A 538 -9.71 -3.87 -17.49
N THR A 539 -9.73 -3.70 -16.20
CA THR A 539 -8.62 -4.04 -15.31
C THR A 539 -9.01 -5.15 -14.34
N LEU A 540 -8.20 -6.21 -14.27
CA LEU A 540 -8.31 -7.26 -13.27
C LEU A 540 -7.22 -7.02 -12.20
N SER A 541 -7.58 -6.72 -10.96
CA SER A 541 -6.62 -6.28 -9.92
C SER A 541 -7.03 -6.64 -8.49
N GLY A 542 -7.50 -7.83 -8.25
CA GLY A 542 -7.86 -8.29 -6.90
C GLY A 542 -6.67 -8.39 -5.93
N ALA A 543 -6.94 -8.36 -4.64
CA ALA A 543 -5.93 -8.65 -3.60
C ALA A 543 -5.39 -10.09 -3.68
N THR A 544 -6.18 -10.99 -4.24
CA THR A 544 -5.81 -12.35 -4.66
C THR A 544 -6.09 -12.49 -6.15
N ALA A 545 -5.85 -13.67 -6.71
CA ALA A 545 -6.25 -13.97 -8.08
C ALA A 545 -7.75 -13.72 -8.27
N VAL A 546 -8.12 -12.91 -9.26
CA VAL A 546 -9.52 -12.77 -9.69
C VAL A 546 -9.80 -13.87 -10.69
N THR A 547 -10.71 -14.76 -10.35
CA THR A 547 -11.15 -15.84 -11.23
C THR A 547 -12.65 -15.70 -11.44
N THR A 548 -13.04 -15.24 -12.63
CA THR A 548 -14.47 -15.17 -13.00
C THR A 548 -14.90 -16.51 -13.60
N THR A 549 -16.10 -16.95 -13.30
CA THR A 549 -16.73 -18.11 -13.92
C THR A 549 -17.72 -17.66 -15.00
N GLY A 550 -18.32 -16.50 -14.81
CA GLY A 550 -19.27 -15.90 -15.72
C GLY A 550 -18.67 -15.12 -16.88
N VAL A 551 -19.52 -14.45 -17.62
CA VAL A 551 -19.23 -13.71 -18.85
C VAL A 551 -19.07 -12.22 -18.56
N LEU A 552 -18.09 -11.57 -19.16
CA LEU A 552 -18.07 -10.12 -19.33
C LEU A 552 -18.53 -9.78 -20.75
N THR A 553 -19.67 -9.10 -20.85
CA THR A 553 -20.22 -8.63 -22.15
C THR A 553 -19.99 -7.13 -22.28
N ILE A 554 -19.40 -6.72 -23.39
CA ILE A 554 -19.18 -5.31 -23.74
C ILE A 554 -19.86 -5.04 -25.08
N ALA A 555 -20.86 -4.17 -25.07
CA ALA A 555 -21.62 -3.84 -26.25
C ALA A 555 -21.06 -2.60 -26.97
N ASP A 556 -21.10 -2.63 -28.31
CA ASP A 556 -20.89 -1.48 -29.19
C ASP A 556 -19.55 -0.73 -29.00
N ILE A 557 -18.48 -1.45 -28.63
CA ILE A 557 -17.12 -0.95 -28.45
C ILE A 557 -16.17 -1.59 -29.45
N GLU A 558 -15.36 -0.78 -30.12
CA GLU A 558 -14.39 -1.23 -31.13
C GLU A 558 -13.02 -1.62 -30.54
N THR A 559 -12.63 -1.04 -29.41
CA THR A 559 -11.36 -1.36 -28.75
C THR A 559 -11.55 -1.68 -27.28
N VAL A 560 -11.13 -2.86 -26.87
CA VAL A 560 -11.10 -3.29 -25.47
C VAL A 560 -9.65 -3.35 -24.99
N ASN A 561 -9.29 -2.58 -23.98
CA ASN A 561 -7.98 -2.61 -23.34
C ASN A 561 -8.04 -3.45 -22.06
N LEU A 562 -7.49 -4.64 -22.09
CA LEU A 562 -7.41 -5.55 -20.93
C LEU A 562 -6.09 -5.32 -20.18
N THR A 563 -6.19 -5.06 -18.88
CA THR A 563 -5.02 -4.94 -18.02
C THR A 563 -5.12 -5.94 -16.87
N ALA A 564 -4.06 -6.71 -16.63
CA ALA A 564 -3.93 -7.53 -15.45
C ALA A 564 -2.82 -6.96 -14.55
N SER A 565 -3.13 -6.71 -13.28
CA SER A 565 -2.20 -6.15 -12.32
C SER A 565 -2.35 -6.78 -10.94
N LYS A 566 -1.29 -6.81 -10.15
CA LYS A 566 -1.34 -7.21 -8.75
C LYS A 566 -1.70 -6.01 -7.87
N ALA A 567 -2.66 -6.16 -6.97
CA ALA A 567 -3.00 -5.10 -6.04
C ALA A 567 -1.99 -5.04 -4.87
N THR A 568 -1.73 -6.17 -4.19
CA THR A 568 -0.88 -6.24 -2.99
C THR A 568 -0.05 -7.51 -2.90
N ALA A 569 -0.19 -8.45 -3.85
CA ALA A 569 0.49 -9.74 -3.79
C ALA A 569 2.02 -9.60 -3.94
N THR A 570 2.78 -10.40 -3.21
CA THR A 570 4.25 -10.47 -3.34
C THR A 570 4.67 -11.23 -4.60
N THR A 571 3.85 -12.18 -5.06
CA THR A 571 4.03 -12.95 -6.29
C THR A 571 2.97 -12.54 -7.32
N ALA A 572 3.30 -12.63 -8.61
CA ALA A 572 2.37 -12.33 -9.69
C ALA A 572 1.16 -13.28 -9.64
N PRO A 573 -0.07 -12.80 -9.37
CA PRO A 573 -1.26 -13.63 -9.44
C PRO A 573 -1.60 -13.98 -10.89
N THR A 574 -2.36 -15.05 -11.10
CA THR A 574 -3.00 -15.33 -12.38
C THR A 574 -4.46 -14.91 -12.29
N HIS A 575 -4.84 -13.88 -13.03
CA HIS A 575 -6.22 -13.48 -13.17
C HIS A 575 -6.89 -14.25 -14.32
N VAL A 576 -8.12 -14.66 -14.12
CA VAL A 576 -8.89 -15.44 -15.12
C VAL A 576 -10.19 -14.71 -15.44
N LEU A 577 -10.34 -14.33 -16.70
CA LEU A 577 -11.58 -13.92 -17.32
C LEU A 577 -12.11 -15.09 -18.15
N SER A 578 -13.10 -15.82 -17.63
CA SER A 578 -13.57 -17.06 -18.27
C SER A 578 -14.12 -16.82 -19.67
N THR A 579 -14.92 -15.77 -19.86
CA THR A 579 -15.44 -15.40 -21.18
C THR A 579 -15.51 -13.89 -21.33
N LEU A 580 -14.97 -13.39 -22.44
CA LEU A 580 -15.16 -12.04 -22.92
C LEU A 580 -15.99 -12.07 -24.20
N THR A 581 -17.13 -11.38 -24.19
CA THR A 581 -17.98 -11.16 -25.36
C THR A 581 -17.97 -9.67 -25.73
N ALA A 582 -17.32 -9.32 -26.81
CA ALA A 582 -17.25 -7.96 -27.34
C ALA A 582 -17.53 -8.00 -28.85
N ALA A 583 -18.82 -8.05 -29.19
CA ALA A 583 -19.27 -8.40 -30.58
C ALA A 583 -18.76 -7.40 -31.62
N ASN A 584 -18.62 -6.14 -31.30
CA ASN A 584 -18.19 -5.08 -32.21
C ASN A 584 -16.70 -4.77 -32.10
N ALA A 585 -15.99 -5.36 -31.14
CA ALA A 585 -14.57 -5.09 -30.95
C ALA A 585 -13.74 -5.61 -32.12
N THR A 586 -13.06 -4.67 -32.77
CA THR A 586 -12.06 -4.97 -33.80
C THR A 586 -10.67 -5.13 -33.26
N SER A 587 -10.40 -4.59 -32.03
CA SER A 587 -9.14 -4.73 -31.34
C SER A 587 -9.34 -5.07 -29.86
N ILE A 588 -8.55 -6.02 -29.36
CA ILE A 588 -8.37 -6.31 -27.94
C ILE A 588 -6.88 -6.14 -27.64
N ASN A 589 -6.54 -5.15 -26.82
CA ASN A 589 -5.16 -4.91 -26.40
C ASN A 589 -4.95 -5.48 -25.00
N VAL A 590 -3.86 -6.23 -24.79
CA VAL A 590 -3.55 -6.86 -23.49
C VAL A 590 -2.28 -6.24 -22.92
N THR A 591 -2.35 -5.84 -21.63
CA THR A 591 -1.22 -5.35 -20.85
C THR A 591 -1.20 -6.06 -19.49
N ASN A 592 -0.10 -6.72 -19.16
CA ASN A 592 0.01 -7.50 -17.92
C ASN A 592 1.44 -7.45 -17.35
N GLY A 593 1.89 -6.25 -16.97
CA GLY A 593 3.26 -6.02 -16.49
C GLY A 593 3.65 -6.74 -15.21
N ASP A 594 2.70 -7.06 -14.32
CA ASP A 594 2.99 -7.60 -12.99
C ASP A 594 2.02 -8.72 -12.52
N ALA A 595 1.10 -9.14 -13.38
CA ALA A 595 0.19 -10.27 -13.14
C ALA A 595 -0.01 -11.07 -14.43
N LYS A 596 -0.29 -12.37 -14.32
CA LYS A 596 -0.64 -13.21 -15.47
C LYS A 596 -2.12 -13.06 -15.81
N LEU A 597 -2.46 -13.20 -17.11
CA LEU A 597 -3.85 -13.12 -17.58
C LEU A 597 -4.25 -14.38 -18.34
N THR A 598 -5.42 -14.91 -17.99
CA THR A 598 -6.09 -15.95 -18.78
C THR A 598 -7.43 -15.43 -19.28
N VAL A 599 -7.64 -15.49 -20.58
CA VAL A 599 -8.95 -15.31 -21.25
C VAL A 599 -9.41 -16.67 -21.74
N GLY A 600 -10.40 -17.25 -21.08
CA GLY A 600 -10.84 -18.64 -21.33
C GLY A 600 -11.67 -18.79 -22.59
N SER A 601 -12.35 -17.72 -23.03
CA SER A 601 -13.13 -17.72 -24.28
C SER A 601 -13.34 -16.31 -24.82
N LEU A 602 -13.29 -16.17 -26.14
CA LEU A 602 -13.69 -14.97 -26.90
C LEU A 602 -15.03 -15.17 -27.63
N ALA A 603 -15.85 -16.09 -27.12
CA ALA A 603 -17.15 -16.39 -27.74
C ALA A 603 -18.00 -15.12 -27.89
N GLY A 604 -18.53 -14.89 -29.10
CA GLY A 604 -19.29 -13.67 -29.42
C GLY A 604 -18.47 -12.45 -29.85
N SER A 605 -17.13 -12.47 -29.76
CA SER A 605 -16.26 -11.38 -30.27
C SER A 605 -15.97 -11.54 -31.74
N THR A 606 -17.01 -11.55 -32.56
CA THR A 606 -16.95 -11.97 -33.97
C THR A 606 -16.31 -10.94 -34.92
N ALA A 607 -16.27 -9.65 -34.51
CA ALA A 607 -15.68 -8.58 -35.33
C ALA A 607 -14.15 -8.45 -35.16
N LEU A 608 -13.53 -9.26 -34.32
CA LEU A 608 -12.12 -9.12 -33.95
C LEU A 608 -11.19 -9.27 -35.15
N VAL A 609 -10.32 -8.30 -35.35
CA VAL A 609 -9.25 -8.22 -36.33
C VAL A 609 -7.88 -8.39 -35.68
N LEU A 610 -7.71 -7.87 -34.48
CA LEU A 610 -6.43 -7.87 -33.77
C LEU A 610 -6.63 -8.13 -32.28
N LEU A 611 -5.93 -9.15 -31.76
CA LEU A 611 -5.58 -9.23 -30.35
C LEU A 611 -4.11 -8.86 -30.22
N ASP A 612 -3.80 -7.76 -29.50
CA ASP A 612 -2.44 -7.25 -29.34
C ASP A 612 -2.00 -7.31 -27.87
N GLY A 613 -1.24 -8.32 -27.54
CA GLY A 613 -0.55 -8.51 -26.27
C GLY A 613 0.95 -8.20 -26.35
N SER A 614 1.44 -7.59 -27.43
CA SER A 614 2.87 -7.32 -27.60
C SER A 614 3.51 -6.46 -26.50
N ALA A 615 2.70 -5.72 -25.73
CA ALA A 615 3.11 -4.97 -24.54
C ALA A 615 3.06 -5.80 -23.25
N ALA A 616 2.57 -7.03 -23.28
CA ALA A 616 2.51 -7.93 -22.13
C ALA A 616 3.91 -8.44 -21.78
N THR A 617 4.23 -8.49 -20.48
CA THR A 617 5.53 -8.98 -19.99
C THR A 617 5.41 -10.18 -19.05
N GLN A 618 4.19 -10.59 -18.73
CA GLN A 618 3.86 -11.80 -17.99
C GLN A 618 3.06 -12.74 -18.87
N ASP A 619 2.98 -14.01 -18.51
CA ASP A 619 2.27 -15.04 -19.28
C ASP A 619 0.83 -14.61 -19.56
N THR A 620 0.45 -14.72 -20.84
CA THR A 620 -0.91 -14.48 -21.33
C THR A 620 -1.46 -15.77 -21.91
N SER A 621 -2.62 -16.20 -21.44
CA SER A 621 -3.32 -17.38 -22.00
C SER A 621 -4.62 -16.94 -22.65
N VAL A 622 -4.81 -17.24 -23.92
CA VAL A 622 -6.03 -16.92 -24.66
C VAL A 622 -6.59 -18.16 -25.33
N THR A 623 -7.85 -18.46 -25.05
CA THR A 623 -8.61 -19.47 -25.77
C THR A 623 -9.74 -18.76 -26.52
N THR A 624 -9.85 -18.96 -27.81
CA THR A 624 -10.92 -18.34 -28.60
C THR A 624 -12.28 -18.99 -28.36
N GLY A 625 -12.30 -20.31 -28.15
CA GLY A 625 -13.51 -21.11 -28.16
C GLY A 625 -14.11 -21.20 -29.57
N ALA A 626 -15.36 -21.65 -29.66
CA ALA A 626 -16.09 -21.74 -30.93
C ALA A 626 -16.62 -20.37 -31.36
N VAL A 627 -15.77 -19.57 -32.00
CA VAL A 627 -16.10 -18.24 -32.53
C VAL A 627 -15.87 -18.17 -34.03
N ALA A 628 -16.79 -17.52 -34.75
CA ALA A 628 -16.67 -17.26 -36.18
C ALA A 628 -16.22 -15.78 -36.36
N PHE A 629 -14.94 -15.56 -36.66
CA PHE A 629 -14.41 -14.23 -36.94
C PHE A 629 -14.84 -13.74 -38.33
N ALA A 630 -15.46 -12.57 -38.37
CA ALA A 630 -16.00 -11.98 -39.61
C ALA A 630 -14.97 -11.17 -40.41
N ALA A 631 -13.75 -10.99 -39.95
CA ALA A 631 -12.73 -10.21 -40.59
C ALA A 631 -12.28 -10.86 -41.91
N THR A 632 -12.57 -10.24 -43.05
CA THR A 632 -12.22 -10.76 -44.39
C THR A 632 -10.73 -10.74 -44.70
N GLY A 633 -9.93 -9.99 -43.93
CA GLY A 633 -8.46 -9.94 -44.00
C GLY A 633 -7.75 -10.88 -43.02
N GLY A 634 -8.52 -11.72 -42.31
CA GLY A 634 -8.04 -12.58 -41.25
C GLY A 634 -7.90 -11.87 -39.87
N THR A 635 -7.65 -12.65 -38.83
CA THR A 635 -7.49 -12.14 -37.47
C THR A 635 -6.04 -12.35 -37.01
N ALA A 636 -5.43 -11.31 -36.42
CA ALA A 636 -4.09 -11.35 -35.89
C ALA A 636 -4.09 -11.54 -34.39
N PHE A 637 -3.25 -12.45 -33.90
CA PHE A 637 -2.95 -12.67 -32.48
C PHE A 637 -1.47 -12.40 -32.26
N LYS A 638 -1.17 -11.36 -31.50
CA LYS A 638 0.17 -11.02 -31.05
C LYS A 638 0.24 -11.18 -29.54
N LEU A 639 1.07 -12.06 -29.07
CA LEU A 639 1.37 -12.28 -27.66
C LEU A 639 2.63 -11.49 -27.31
N GLY A 640 3.03 -11.52 -26.05
CA GLY A 640 4.04 -10.61 -25.52
C GLY A 640 5.38 -11.25 -25.17
N ALA A 641 5.88 -10.91 -23.99
CA ALA A 641 7.05 -11.56 -23.44
C ALA A 641 6.59 -12.38 -22.21
N GLY A 642 6.74 -13.67 -22.27
CA GLY A 642 6.26 -14.62 -21.27
C GLY A 642 6.20 -16.00 -21.87
N ASN A 643 5.64 -16.96 -21.12
CA ASN A 643 5.31 -18.26 -21.72
C ASN A 643 3.82 -18.24 -21.98
N ASP A 644 3.48 -17.82 -23.19
CA ASP A 644 2.11 -17.52 -23.55
C ASP A 644 1.37 -18.78 -24.06
N THR A 645 0.05 -18.74 -24.04
CA THR A 645 -0.77 -19.84 -24.56
C THR A 645 -1.86 -19.27 -25.47
N LEU A 646 -1.94 -19.76 -26.71
CA LEU A 646 -3.04 -19.47 -27.64
C LEU A 646 -3.72 -20.75 -28.05
N VAL A 647 -5.03 -20.82 -27.88
CA VAL A 647 -5.84 -21.98 -28.32
C VAL A 647 -6.92 -21.50 -29.28
N LEU A 648 -6.81 -21.91 -30.54
CA LEU A 648 -7.76 -21.57 -31.62
C LEU A 648 -8.78 -22.68 -31.92
N THR A 649 -8.78 -23.78 -31.17
CA THR A 649 -9.66 -24.93 -31.43
C THR A 649 -11.13 -24.50 -31.47
N GLY A 650 -11.79 -24.76 -32.59
CA GLY A 650 -13.18 -24.38 -32.82
C GLY A 650 -13.39 -22.98 -33.40
N ALA A 651 -12.35 -22.16 -33.50
CA ALA A 651 -12.41 -20.89 -34.20
C ALA A 651 -12.53 -21.10 -35.71
N THR A 652 -13.27 -20.20 -36.36
CA THR A 652 -13.36 -20.14 -37.83
C THR A 652 -13.18 -18.71 -38.33
N SER A 653 -12.76 -18.52 -39.57
CA SER A 653 -12.54 -17.22 -40.18
C SER A 653 -13.35 -17.07 -41.47
N ALA A 654 -13.81 -15.86 -41.76
CA ALA A 654 -14.40 -15.47 -43.02
C ALA A 654 -13.38 -14.99 -44.06
N SER A 655 -12.08 -15.09 -43.76
CA SER A 655 -10.99 -14.67 -44.63
C SER A 655 -10.99 -15.45 -45.97
N THR A 656 -10.54 -14.82 -47.02
CA THR A 656 -10.27 -15.44 -48.33
C THR A 656 -8.79 -15.71 -48.57
N GLY A 657 -7.96 -15.53 -47.55
CA GLY A 657 -6.50 -15.70 -47.58
C GLY A 657 -5.99 -16.35 -46.31
N THR A 658 -5.04 -15.74 -45.66
CA THR A 658 -4.60 -16.18 -44.31
C THR A 658 -5.72 -15.93 -43.31
N ASP A 659 -6.13 -16.95 -42.59
CA ASP A 659 -7.22 -16.88 -41.63
C ASP A 659 -6.73 -16.30 -40.29
N PHE A 660 -5.59 -16.80 -39.81
CA PHE A 660 -5.01 -16.37 -38.58
C PHE A 660 -3.51 -16.06 -38.72
N VAL A 661 -3.10 -14.90 -38.23
CA VAL A 661 -1.70 -14.50 -38.14
C VAL A 661 -1.27 -14.48 -36.70
N ILE A 662 -0.29 -15.29 -36.32
CA ILE A 662 0.09 -15.54 -34.96
C ILE A 662 1.54 -15.11 -34.73
N THR A 663 1.79 -14.30 -33.71
CA THR A 663 3.12 -13.98 -33.22
C THR A 663 3.14 -14.31 -31.74
N GLY A 664 3.93 -15.30 -31.33
CA GLY A 664 4.07 -15.72 -29.92
C GLY A 664 4.71 -14.62 -29.07
N GLY A 665 5.76 -14.02 -29.60
CA GLY A 665 6.59 -13.07 -28.90
C GLY A 665 7.82 -13.75 -28.30
N ALA A 666 8.37 -13.19 -27.24
CA ALA A 666 9.56 -13.74 -26.62
C ALA A 666 9.21 -14.68 -25.46
N GLY A 667 9.73 -15.90 -25.50
CA GLY A 667 9.48 -16.91 -24.49
C GLY A 667 9.37 -18.30 -25.05
N GLY A 668 8.62 -19.16 -24.39
CA GLY A 668 8.27 -20.51 -24.88
C GLY A 668 6.76 -20.63 -24.93
N ASP A 669 6.18 -20.44 -26.10
CA ASP A 669 4.75 -20.29 -26.28
C ASP A 669 4.09 -21.60 -26.68
N ALA A 670 2.88 -21.84 -26.20
CA ALA A 670 2.06 -22.97 -26.54
C ALA A 670 0.92 -22.52 -27.47
N VAL A 671 1.03 -22.85 -28.76
CA VAL A 671 0.03 -22.51 -29.74
C VAL A 671 -0.71 -23.76 -30.19
N THR A 672 -2.02 -23.79 -29.99
CA THR A 672 -2.89 -24.82 -30.51
C THR A 672 -3.72 -24.22 -31.65
N LEU A 673 -3.43 -24.66 -32.87
CA LEU A 673 -4.11 -24.20 -34.05
C LEU A 673 -5.53 -24.77 -34.14
N THR A 674 -6.26 -24.44 -35.18
CA THR A 674 -7.61 -25.00 -35.44
C THR A 674 -7.55 -26.52 -35.58
N ALA A 675 -8.68 -27.21 -35.46
CA ALA A 675 -8.66 -28.66 -35.49
C ALA A 675 -8.16 -29.19 -36.84
N THR A 676 -7.40 -30.30 -36.84
CA THR A 676 -6.95 -30.99 -38.06
C THR A 676 -8.11 -31.30 -38.98
N GLY A 677 -7.99 -30.94 -40.26
CA GLY A 677 -9.08 -31.07 -41.25
C GLY A 677 -9.97 -29.84 -41.43
N ALA A 678 -9.76 -28.79 -40.66
CA ALA A 678 -10.29 -27.47 -40.96
C ALA A 678 -9.51 -26.88 -42.17
N THR A 679 -10.20 -26.12 -43.00
CA THR A 679 -9.62 -25.44 -44.16
C THR A 679 -9.14 -24.03 -43.81
N GLN A 680 -8.65 -23.87 -42.59
CA GLN A 680 -8.16 -22.61 -42.09
C GLN A 680 -6.65 -22.52 -42.29
N LEU A 681 -6.15 -21.41 -42.81
CA LEU A 681 -4.73 -21.18 -43.03
C LEU A 681 -4.17 -20.34 -41.89
N GLU A 682 -3.35 -20.95 -41.07
CA GLU A 682 -2.65 -20.31 -39.99
C GLU A 682 -1.21 -19.95 -40.35
N LYS A 683 -0.79 -18.75 -39.99
CA LYS A 683 0.56 -18.26 -40.21
C LYS A 683 1.24 -17.84 -38.89
N LEU A 684 2.25 -18.60 -38.51
CA LEU A 684 3.08 -18.30 -37.35
C LEU A 684 4.27 -17.42 -37.77
N VAL A 685 4.43 -16.27 -37.17
CA VAL A 685 5.43 -15.26 -37.56
C VAL A 685 6.50 -15.15 -36.50
N TYR A 686 7.74 -15.34 -36.88
CA TYR A 686 8.93 -15.20 -36.06
C TYR A 686 9.76 -14.01 -36.54
N THR A 687 10.17 -13.14 -35.62
CA THR A 687 10.87 -11.87 -35.94
C THR A 687 12.24 -11.75 -35.29
N ALA A 688 12.49 -12.50 -34.23
CA ALA A 688 13.75 -12.54 -33.51
C ALA A 688 14.09 -13.96 -33.05
N ALA A 689 15.34 -14.27 -32.84
CA ALA A 689 15.75 -15.56 -32.27
C ALA A 689 15.18 -15.79 -30.86
N THR A 690 14.91 -14.71 -30.12
CA THR A 690 14.30 -14.75 -28.78
C THR A 690 12.84 -15.20 -28.78
N ASP A 691 12.19 -15.22 -29.94
CA ASP A 691 10.79 -15.62 -30.05
C ASP A 691 10.60 -17.12 -29.79
N SER A 692 11.64 -17.96 -30.01
CA SER A 692 11.60 -19.38 -29.65
C SER A 692 13.00 -19.94 -29.62
N GLN A 693 13.46 -20.36 -28.45
CA GLN A 693 14.82 -20.86 -28.18
C GLN A 693 14.79 -22.22 -27.51
N VAL A 694 15.90 -22.97 -27.55
CA VAL A 694 16.03 -24.19 -26.73
C VAL A 694 16.09 -23.87 -25.25
N GLY A 695 15.63 -24.81 -24.45
CA GLY A 695 15.67 -24.76 -23.02
C GLY A 695 14.30 -24.89 -22.39
N VAL A 696 14.27 -25.11 -21.07
CA VAL A 696 13.01 -25.25 -20.34
C VAL A 696 12.20 -23.95 -20.45
N ASN A 697 10.97 -24.06 -20.98
CA ASN A 697 10.04 -22.92 -21.18
C ASN A 697 10.61 -21.78 -22.06
N LYS A 698 11.36 -22.13 -23.09
CA LYS A 698 11.94 -21.15 -24.03
C LYS A 698 11.63 -21.42 -25.50
N PHE A 699 11.13 -22.59 -25.85
CA PHE A 699 10.76 -22.95 -27.19
C PHE A 699 9.26 -22.97 -27.37
N ASP A 700 8.80 -22.60 -28.54
CA ASP A 700 7.40 -22.69 -28.89
C ASP A 700 7.00 -24.12 -29.23
N SER A 701 5.79 -24.46 -28.83
CA SER A 701 5.16 -25.73 -29.09
C SER A 701 3.87 -25.52 -29.89
N ILE A 702 3.85 -25.97 -31.12
CA ILE A 702 2.72 -25.82 -32.05
C ILE A 702 1.99 -27.15 -32.17
N THR A 703 0.70 -27.16 -31.87
CA THR A 703 -0.18 -28.32 -31.97
C THR A 703 -1.24 -28.11 -33.04
N ASN A 704 -1.68 -29.16 -33.69
CA ASN A 704 -2.63 -29.21 -34.83
C ASN A 704 -2.11 -28.54 -36.12
N PHE A 705 -0.82 -28.43 -36.33
CA PHE A 705 -0.24 -27.89 -37.54
C PHE A 705 -0.59 -28.79 -38.76
N VAL A 706 -1.17 -28.22 -39.79
CA VAL A 706 -1.52 -28.93 -41.04
C VAL A 706 -0.49 -28.61 -42.11
N THR A 707 0.36 -29.59 -42.41
CA THR A 707 1.41 -29.44 -43.44
C THR A 707 0.77 -29.09 -44.78
N THR A 708 1.43 -28.24 -45.57
CA THR A 708 1.02 -27.66 -46.85
C THR A 708 -0.07 -26.58 -46.76
N GLU A 709 -0.82 -26.49 -45.66
CA GLU A 709 -1.80 -25.42 -45.42
C GLU A 709 -1.18 -24.33 -44.54
N ASP A 710 -0.76 -24.68 -43.30
CA ASP A 710 -0.19 -23.75 -42.37
C ASP A 710 1.22 -23.31 -42.71
N LYS A 711 1.65 -22.16 -42.21
CA LYS A 711 2.92 -21.57 -42.57
C LYS A 711 3.70 -21.08 -41.33
N ILE A 712 5.00 -21.34 -41.37
CA ILE A 712 6.01 -20.74 -40.46
C ILE A 712 6.69 -19.62 -41.28
N ASP A 713 6.43 -18.38 -40.89
CA ASP A 713 6.94 -17.18 -41.56
C ASP A 713 8.26 -16.74 -40.94
N LEU A 714 9.34 -16.89 -41.71
CA LEU A 714 10.71 -16.56 -41.33
C LEU A 714 11.26 -15.38 -42.19
N LYS A 715 10.40 -14.58 -42.82
CA LYS A 715 10.81 -13.45 -43.65
C LYS A 715 11.72 -12.46 -42.96
N ALA A 716 11.51 -12.23 -41.66
CA ALA A 716 12.30 -11.27 -40.86
C ALA A 716 13.80 -11.57 -40.88
N PHE A 717 14.18 -12.83 -41.08
CA PHE A 717 15.59 -13.25 -41.06
C PHE A 717 16.28 -13.12 -42.44
N ASN A 718 15.54 -12.71 -43.48
CA ASN A 718 16.08 -12.44 -44.79
C ASN A 718 16.87 -13.61 -45.44
N PHE A 719 16.42 -14.83 -45.19
CA PHE A 719 17.02 -16.01 -45.82
C PHE A 719 16.86 -15.99 -47.36
N SER A 720 17.88 -16.37 -48.13
CA SER A 720 17.83 -16.29 -49.57
C SER A 720 18.78 -17.26 -50.31
N GLY A 721 18.59 -17.43 -51.60
CA GLY A 721 19.47 -18.21 -52.44
C GLY A 721 19.43 -19.72 -52.17
N ALA A 722 20.58 -20.40 -52.30
CA ALA A 722 20.67 -21.84 -52.12
C ALA A 722 20.36 -22.33 -50.70
N SER A 723 20.40 -21.46 -49.70
CA SER A 723 20.14 -21.79 -48.30
C SER A 723 18.67 -22.09 -48.04
N VAL A 724 17.74 -21.58 -48.86
CA VAL A 724 16.29 -21.79 -48.78
C VAL A 724 15.73 -22.74 -49.86
N ALA A 725 16.60 -23.28 -50.71
CA ALA A 725 16.18 -24.15 -51.80
C ALA A 725 15.75 -25.57 -51.33
N ALA A 726 16.14 -25.99 -50.17
CA ALA A 726 15.76 -27.25 -49.54
C ALA A 726 15.96 -27.20 -48.01
N LEU A 727 15.16 -27.95 -47.28
CA LEU A 727 15.39 -28.20 -45.83
C LEU A 727 16.54 -29.21 -45.67
N LEU A 728 17.23 -29.13 -44.55
CA LEU A 728 18.18 -30.16 -44.16
C LEU A 728 17.51 -31.08 -43.13
N ASP A 729 17.35 -32.35 -43.52
CA ASP A 729 16.79 -33.36 -42.62
C ASP A 729 17.89 -33.99 -41.74
N ARG A 730 17.74 -33.86 -40.44
CA ARG A 730 18.60 -34.47 -39.43
C ARG A 730 17.86 -35.55 -38.66
N THR A 731 16.78 -36.11 -39.19
CA THR A 731 16.03 -37.20 -38.52
C THR A 731 16.98 -38.36 -38.20
N GLY A 732 16.87 -38.88 -36.95
CA GLY A 732 17.79 -39.89 -36.40
C GLY A 732 18.87 -39.28 -35.49
N LYS A 733 19.03 -37.98 -35.43
CA LYS A 733 19.80 -37.29 -34.39
C LYS A 733 19.03 -37.25 -33.08
N THR A 734 19.75 -37.37 -31.98
CA THR A 734 19.14 -37.28 -30.63
C THR A 734 18.95 -35.84 -30.23
N ILE A 735 17.73 -35.46 -29.95
CA ILE A 735 17.36 -34.15 -29.44
C ILE A 735 16.89 -34.31 -27.98
N GLY A 736 17.32 -33.42 -27.09
CA GLY A 736 16.84 -33.36 -25.71
C GLY A 736 15.36 -32.96 -25.63
N THR A 737 14.77 -33.19 -24.48
CA THR A 737 13.33 -32.89 -24.25
C THR A 737 12.97 -31.43 -24.44
N ASN A 738 13.92 -30.52 -24.28
CA ASN A 738 13.73 -29.07 -24.46
C ASN A 738 14.40 -28.58 -25.76
N GLY A 739 14.61 -29.44 -26.74
CA GLY A 739 15.19 -29.10 -28.03
C GLY A 739 16.71 -29.02 -28.04
N GLU A 740 17.41 -29.48 -27.01
CA GLU A 740 18.86 -29.40 -26.96
C GLU A 740 19.51 -30.30 -28.00
N VAL A 741 20.33 -29.69 -28.88
CA VAL A 741 21.18 -30.41 -29.80
C VAL A 741 22.43 -30.89 -29.09
N ALA A 742 22.81 -32.16 -29.26
CA ALA A 742 24.01 -32.70 -28.62
C ALA A 742 25.27 -31.89 -29.02
N ALA A 743 26.13 -31.56 -28.07
CA ALA A 743 27.31 -30.72 -28.28
C ALA A 743 28.20 -31.17 -29.46
N ALA A 744 28.26 -32.49 -29.70
CA ALA A 744 29.01 -33.06 -30.83
C ALA A 744 28.40 -32.74 -32.20
N ASP A 745 27.10 -32.40 -32.25
CA ASP A 745 26.36 -32.16 -33.47
C ASP A 745 26.13 -30.64 -33.71
N GLN A 746 26.41 -29.78 -32.77
CA GLN A 746 26.13 -28.31 -32.86
C GLN A 746 26.95 -27.64 -33.97
N SER A 747 28.23 -28.04 -34.13
CA SER A 747 29.08 -27.52 -35.21
C SER A 747 28.61 -28.06 -36.56
N ASN A 748 28.41 -27.16 -37.51
CA ASN A 748 27.86 -27.47 -38.85
C ASN A 748 26.43 -28.05 -38.80
N TRP A 749 25.63 -27.72 -37.81
CA TRP A 749 24.24 -28.22 -37.71
C TRP A 749 23.41 -27.88 -38.93
N PHE A 750 23.61 -26.67 -39.49
CA PHE A 750 22.94 -26.18 -40.70
C PHE A 750 23.74 -26.42 -42.00
N ASN A 751 24.77 -27.27 -42.00
CA ASN A 751 25.64 -27.44 -43.13
C ASN A 751 25.92 -28.94 -43.41
N ASP A 752 25.59 -29.40 -44.64
CA ASP A 752 25.89 -30.74 -45.17
C ASP A 752 26.82 -30.71 -46.40
N GLY A 753 27.59 -29.65 -46.54
CA GLY A 753 28.36 -29.27 -47.72
C GLY A 753 27.75 -28.09 -48.46
N THR A 754 26.53 -27.74 -48.15
CA THR A 754 25.82 -26.50 -48.60
C THR A 754 25.06 -25.94 -47.41
N LYS A 755 25.34 -24.69 -47.01
CA LYS A 755 24.59 -24.07 -45.93
C LYS A 755 23.07 -24.07 -46.18
N LYS A 756 22.31 -24.45 -45.19
CA LYS A 756 20.84 -24.43 -45.17
C LYS A 756 20.38 -23.45 -44.12
N SER A 757 19.27 -22.78 -44.37
CA SER A 757 18.68 -21.86 -43.39
C SER A 757 17.80 -22.59 -42.36
N VAL A 758 17.29 -23.77 -42.69
CA VAL A 758 16.38 -24.51 -41.79
C VAL A 758 16.76 -25.99 -41.76
N VAL A 759 16.80 -26.55 -40.60
CA VAL A 759 16.96 -27.97 -40.24
C VAL A 759 15.70 -28.48 -39.59
N ILE A 760 15.30 -29.70 -39.98
CA ILE A 760 14.22 -30.42 -39.29
C ILE A 760 14.76 -31.73 -38.67
N VAL A 761 14.18 -32.09 -37.52
CA VAL A 761 14.45 -33.37 -36.88
C VAL A 761 13.14 -34.01 -36.42
N GLU A 762 12.79 -35.11 -37.00
CA GLU A 762 11.64 -35.91 -36.53
C GLU A 762 12.02 -36.78 -35.33
N THR A 763 11.15 -36.79 -34.33
CA THR A 763 11.30 -37.61 -33.13
C THR A 763 10.09 -38.53 -32.97
N GLY A 764 10.27 -39.82 -32.76
CA GLY A 764 9.17 -40.77 -32.50
C GLY A 764 8.48 -41.41 -33.68
N GLY A 765 8.88 -41.15 -34.96
CA GLY A 765 8.27 -41.74 -36.15
C GLY A 765 6.89 -41.14 -36.49
N ALA A 766 6.05 -41.92 -37.22
CA ALA A 766 4.75 -41.46 -37.67
C ALA A 766 3.87 -40.90 -36.53
N GLY A 767 3.46 -39.63 -36.64
CA GLY A 767 2.73 -38.90 -35.61
C GLY A 767 3.61 -38.47 -34.42
N GLY A 768 4.94 -38.55 -34.58
CA GLY A 768 5.90 -38.00 -33.63
C GLY A 768 6.01 -36.48 -33.76
N ASP A 769 6.87 -35.91 -32.94
CA ASP A 769 7.11 -34.46 -32.98
C ASP A 769 8.20 -34.12 -34.02
N VAL A 770 8.13 -32.92 -34.59
CA VAL A 770 9.16 -32.38 -35.47
C VAL A 770 9.75 -31.14 -34.85
N TRP A 771 11.08 -31.14 -34.66
CA TRP A 771 11.82 -29.94 -34.28
C TRP A 771 12.29 -29.19 -35.54
N VAL A 772 12.04 -27.91 -35.58
CA VAL A 772 12.45 -26.97 -36.61
C VAL A 772 13.49 -26.03 -36.03
N TYR A 773 14.67 -25.98 -36.62
CA TYR A 773 15.74 -25.06 -36.27
C TYR A 773 16.01 -24.11 -37.40
N ALA A 774 16.21 -22.82 -37.16
CA ALA A 774 16.56 -21.84 -38.15
C ALA A 774 17.85 -21.09 -37.79
N ASP A 775 18.82 -21.09 -38.71
CA ASP A 775 20.14 -20.43 -38.60
C ASP A 775 19.97 -18.91 -38.79
N VAL A 776 19.59 -18.25 -37.69
CA VAL A 776 19.25 -16.81 -37.72
C VAL A 776 20.49 -15.94 -37.88
N ASN A 777 21.62 -16.35 -37.33
CA ASN A 777 22.90 -15.64 -37.40
C ASN A 777 23.72 -16.00 -38.67
N ALA A 778 23.27 -16.98 -39.44
CA ALA A 778 23.86 -17.46 -40.68
C ALA A 778 25.30 -17.99 -40.55
N ASP A 779 25.70 -18.54 -39.40
CA ASP A 779 27.05 -19.05 -39.15
C ASP A 779 27.20 -20.55 -39.47
N GLY A 780 26.09 -21.26 -39.63
CA GLY A 780 25.98 -22.67 -39.98
C GLY A 780 26.09 -23.63 -38.79
N ASN A 781 26.29 -23.13 -37.59
CA ASN A 781 26.32 -23.89 -36.35
C ASN A 781 24.99 -23.71 -35.61
N TYR A 782 24.74 -24.50 -34.59
CA TYR A 782 23.60 -24.32 -33.71
C TYR A 782 24.06 -23.71 -32.40
N ASP A 783 23.51 -22.55 -32.06
CA ASP A 783 23.79 -21.85 -30.80
C ASP A 783 22.58 -21.07 -30.25
N ALA A 784 22.80 -20.30 -29.21
CA ALA A 784 21.73 -19.51 -28.55
C ALA A 784 21.20 -18.33 -29.43
N GLY A 785 21.86 -18.05 -30.55
CA GLY A 785 21.43 -17.06 -31.54
C GLY A 785 20.42 -17.59 -32.54
N ASP A 786 20.03 -18.87 -32.46
CA ASP A 786 19.17 -19.55 -33.42
C ASP A 786 17.78 -19.82 -32.88
N LEU A 787 16.84 -20.00 -33.83
CA LEU A 787 15.46 -20.31 -33.50
C LEU A 787 15.27 -21.82 -33.34
N ALA A 788 14.44 -22.26 -32.39
CA ALA A 788 14.04 -23.65 -32.23
C ALA A 788 12.54 -23.75 -31.96
N ILE A 789 11.79 -24.45 -32.78
CA ILE A 789 10.34 -24.57 -32.73
C ILE A 789 10.00 -26.06 -32.68
N LYS A 790 9.03 -26.45 -31.83
CA LYS A 790 8.51 -27.80 -31.74
C LYS A 790 7.12 -27.87 -32.42
N VAL A 791 6.97 -28.67 -33.45
CA VAL A 791 5.68 -28.97 -34.07
C VAL A 791 5.25 -30.35 -33.61
N VAL A 792 4.14 -30.42 -32.92
CA VAL A 792 3.70 -31.61 -32.20
C VAL A 792 2.83 -32.51 -33.06
N GLY A 793 3.17 -33.78 -33.13
CA GLY A 793 2.31 -34.82 -33.68
C GLY A 793 2.25 -34.87 -35.22
N VAL A 794 3.20 -34.24 -35.92
CA VAL A 794 3.20 -34.14 -37.41
C VAL A 794 4.23 -35.05 -38.10
N GLY A 795 4.99 -35.86 -37.37
CA GLY A 795 6.01 -36.75 -37.93
C GLY A 795 5.48 -37.65 -38.99
N GLY A 796 6.25 -37.83 -40.08
CA GLY A 796 5.85 -38.63 -41.28
C GLY A 796 5.84 -40.13 -41.05
N ALA A 797 5.08 -40.84 -41.86
CA ALA A 797 4.91 -42.29 -41.76
C ALA A 797 5.95 -43.02 -42.62
N GLY A 798 7.23 -43.10 -42.15
CA GLY A 798 8.28 -43.90 -42.77
C GLY A 798 9.58 -43.13 -43.06
N ALA A 799 10.67 -43.85 -43.37
CA ALA A 799 11.98 -43.25 -43.66
C ALA A 799 11.88 -42.35 -44.93
N GLY A 800 12.02 -41.04 -44.77
CA GLY A 800 11.94 -40.06 -45.83
C GLY A 800 10.56 -39.38 -46.02
N ALA A 801 9.54 -39.73 -45.24
CA ALA A 801 8.29 -39.02 -45.19
C ALA A 801 8.41 -37.91 -44.14
N GLN A 802 8.58 -36.66 -44.55
CA GLN A 802 8.73 -35.53 -43.66
C GLN A 802 7.37 -34.98 -43.22
N GLY A 803 7.20 -34.79 -41.92
CA GLY A 803 5.98 -34.21 -41.41
C GLY A 803 5.87 -32.70 -41.63
N VAL A 804 7.00 -31.99 -41.79
CA VAL A 804 7.08 -30.57 -42.16
C VAL A 804 7.91 -30.46 -43.42
N VAL A 805 7.44 -29.77 -44.46
CA VAL A 805 8.06 -29.65 -45.77
C VAL A 805 8.42 -28.22 -46.10
N LEU A 806 9.27 -28.06 -47.20
CA LEU A 806 9.72 -26.71 -47.62
C LEU A 806 8.57 -25.73 -47.88
N GLY A 807 7.46 -26.24 -48.39
CA GLY A 807 6.27 -25.43 -48.66
C GLY A 807 5.57 -24.87 -47.45
N ASP A 808 5.90 -25.33 -46.24
CA ASP A 808 5.35 -24.85 -44.97
C ASP A 808 6.08 -23.59 -44.43
N PHE A 809 7.15 -23.16 -45.15
CA PHE A 809 7.95 -22.00 -44.79
C PHE A 809 7.76 -20.81 -45.71
N ILE A 810 7.80 -19.60 -45.17
CA ILE A 810 7.82 -18.36 -45.94
C ILE A 810 9.15 -17.65 -45.65
N PHE A 811 9.97 -17.41 -46.69
CA PHE A 811 11.32 -16.83 -46.56
C PHE A 811 11.44 -15.43 -47.18
N ALA A 812 10.52 -15.02 -48.05
CA ALA A 812 10.57 -13.74 -48.77
C ALA A 812 9.19 -13.09 -48.98
#